data_04e5e1c12ac5a795ab7796835fb9a338
#
_entry.id   04e5e1c12ac5a795ab7796835fb9a338
#
_cell.length_a   1.000
_cell.length_b   1.000
_cell.length_c   1.000
_cell.angle_alpha   90.00
_cell.angle_beta   90.00
_cell.angle_gamma   90.00
#
_symmetry.space_group_name_H-M   'P 1'
#
loop_
_entity.id
_entity.type
_entity.pdbx_description
1 polymer ?
#
loop_
_entity_poly.entity_id
_entity_poly.type
_entity_poly.pdbx_seq_one_letter_code
_entity_poly.pdbx_strand_id
1 'polypeptide(L)'
;SGQRVAMAGFPHPALDAQLAKLVAQHKIVALAEQLEIPVPNKLVRRDVVRLVTPGTLIEEHLLDRTSNNYLCALSLAGDAIGIAYADISTGRAAATAYSGDGGLDEMLAELVRLGPAEIVADVPPEIRAAISRELPLVRVTAPPLAAVERSDRASVAGFSLDESLAMHRSLDGLGAFVRRVGFTAPGGLLRAPDFYRARTFVALDANTRKHLDLIRSQGQNPKATLLATIDRSRTAMGSRLLSRWILAPLVDASAIAERADRVAAFVAEYPARATVQELLGGAYDLERIVQKVRFRRALPRDLGSLRRTLALLEPLRAALPTGLAELGARIGDHADLYALLEGQLCEDLPATLAEGGVIRPDASADVAECIELRHDGRSRIAALEERERARTGIKSLKVKYASAFGYAIEISKGQLGNVPTDYVRKQTLTSGERFVIPELKELEIAIASAQTRQYRLEEALYERLVESVAACVETLLATADAIAELDVACALAHVAGERGYVRPQFVANSTIDVVDGRHPVIEALAGDAFVPNDLHLAERGERFMLLTGPNMGGKSTFLRQAALLVILAQIGAYVPARSMALGIVDRIFTRIGAGDDLASGHSTFYVEMSEASNILRRCTRRSLLLIDEVGRGTGTIDGLAIAQAICEYLLGLETQAPMALFATHFHELVALADRWPLVANYHVTAVENTARSGVPVFSHRVLAGSTSRSFGIEVAKMAGLPAGVIARAKEIAGVLADRPTLEAQVPLRARLAASDRREETQLALQLE
;
A
#
# COMPACT_ATOMS: atom_id res chain seq x y z
N SER A 1 39.49 13.06 4.63
CA SER A 1 39.01 12.19 5.71
C SER A 1 39.27 10.74 5.32
N GLY A 2 40.12 10.02 6.10
CA GLY A 2 40.57 8.66 5.81
C GLY A 2 39.61 7.52 6.15
N GLN A 3 38.31 7.75 6.13
CA GLN A 3 37.32 6.69 6.34
C GLN A 3 37.19 5.81 5.08
N ARG A 4 37.38 4.50 5.26
CA ARG A 4 37.13 3.51 4.21
C ARG A 4 35.63 3.35 4.02
N VAL A 5 35.14 3.65 2.81
CA VAL A 5 33.76 3.42 2.41
C VAL A 5 33.70 2.12 1.60
N ALA A 6 32.73 1.25 1.92
CA ALA A 6 32.51 0.03 1.14
C ALA A 6 32.06 0.41 -0.28
N MET A 7 32.80 -0.03 -1.29
CA MET A 7 32.50 0.20 -2.71
C MET A 7 32.52 -1.15 -3.43
N ALA A 8 31.48 -1.43 -4.22
CA ALA A 8 31.41 -2.60 -5.07
C ALA A 8 31.09 -2.18 -6.50
N GLY A 9 31.75 -2.80 -7.48
CA GLY A 9 31.46 -2.61 -8.90
C GLY A 9 30.76 -3.84 -9.45
N PHE A 10 29.68 -3.63 -10.20
CA PHE A 10 28.93 -4.69 -10.88
C PHE A 10 28.87 -4.41 -12.38
N PRO A 11 28.75 -5.44 -13.23
CA PRO A 11 28.31 -5.25 -14.60
C PRO A 11 26.93 -4.59 -14.64
N HIS A 12 26.72 -3.65 -15.54
CA HIS A 12 25.46 -2.89 -15.66
C HIS A 12 24.19 -3.78 -15.66
N PRO A 13 24.14 -4.96 -16.32
CA PRO A 13 22.97 -5.85 -16.29
C PRO A 13 22.66 -6.45 -14.90
N ALA A 14 23.62 -6.45 -13.96
CA ALA A 14 23.42 -6.97 -12.62
C ALA A 14 23.00 -5.90 -11.60
N LEU A 15 22.97 -4.64 -12.00
CA LEU A 15 22.69 -3.49 -11.11
C LEU A 15 21.35 -3.65 -10.40
N ASP A 16 20.28 -3.89 -11.14
CA ASP A 16 18.92 -3.95 -10.63
C ASP A 16 18.75 -5.05 -9.56
N ALA A 17 19.31 -6.24 -9.81
CA ALA A 17 19.24 -7.36 -8.88
C ALA A 17 20.02 -7.09 -7.58
N GLN A 18 21.16 -6.39 -7.65
CA GLN A 18 21.93 -6.02 -6.46
C GLN A 18 21.29 -4.86 -5.71
N LEU A 19 20.73 -3.88 -6.43
CA LEU A 19 19.99 -2.77 -5.86
C LEU A 19 18.80 -3.27 -5.05
N ALA A 20 18.01 -4.21 -5.62
CA ALA A 20 16.89 -4.83 -4.94
C ALA A 20 17.29 -5.47 -3.59
N LYS A 21 18.41 -6.21 -3.56
CA LYS A 21 18.91 -6.85 -2.32
C LYS A 21 19.32 -5.83 -1.25
N LEU A 22 19.98 -4.75 -1.67
CA LEU A 22 20.47 -3.72 -0.73
C LEU A 22 19.31 -2.89 -0.18
N VAL A 23 18.36 -2.52 -1.04
CA VAL A 23 17.16 -1.77 -0.63
C VAL A 23 16.28 -2.60 0.30
N ALA A 24 16.09 -3.90 0.03
CA ALA A 24 15.37 -4.82 0.92
C ALA A 24 16.01 -4.92 2.32
N GLN A 25 17.29 -4.62 2.45
CA GLN A 25 18.02 -4.51 3.72
C GLN A 25 17.99 -3.08 4.31
N HIS A 26 17.13 -2.19 3.80
CA HIS A 26 17.04 -0.77 4.20
C HIS A 26 18.35 0.01 4.08
N LYS A 27 19.23 -0.37 3.11
CA LYS A 27 20.48 0.36 2.83
C LYS A 27 20.24 1.53 1.89
N ILE A 28 20.99 2.62 2.10
CA ILE A 28 21.12 3.70 1.14
C ILE A 28 22.25 3.34 0.17
N VAL A 29 21.99 3.46 -1.13
CA VAL A 29 22.92 3.10 -2.18
C VAL A 29 23.25 4.35 -3.00
N ALA A 30 24.54 4.71 -3.10
CA ALA A 30 25.01 5.74 -4.00
C ALA A 30 25.37 5.10 -5.35
N LEU A 31 24.67 5.52 -6.41
CA LEU A 31 24.99 5.14 -7.78
C LEU A 31 25.99 6.13 -8.35
N ALA A 32 27.16 5.65 -8.74
CA ALA A 32 28.20 6.43 -9.38
C ALA A 32 28.42 5.97 -10.82
N GLU A 33 28.36 6.88 -11.76
CA GLU A 33 28.56 6.62 -13.19
C GLU A 33 29.85 7.22 -13.69
N GLN A 34 30.34 6.68 -14.82
CA GLN A 34 31.49 7.21 -15.53
C GLN A 34 31.03 8.36 -16.42
N LEU A 35 31.59 9.55 -16.21
CA LEU A 35 31.25 10.77 -16.99
C LEU A 35 32.03 10.93 -18.28
N GLU A 36 33.04 10.07 -18.50
CA GLU A 36 33.95 10.17 -19.66
C GLU A 36 34.12 8.81 -20.33
N ILE A 37 34.34 8.80 -21.63
CA ILE A 37 34.68 7.57 -22.37
C ILE A 37 36.07 7.07 -21.90
N PRO A 38 36.21 5.79 -21.54
CA PRO A 38 37.50 5.26 -21.11
C PRO A 38 38.61 5.44 -22.15
N VAL A 39 39.68 6.10 -21.75
CA VAL A 39 40.91 6.21 -22.54
C VAL A 39 41.99 5.33 -21.90
N PRO A 40 42.72 4.52 -22.66
CA PRO A 40 43.79 3.68 -22.12
C PRO A 40 44.78 4.50 -21.27
N ASN A 41 45.12 3.99 -20.07
CA ASN A 41 46.04 4.60 -19.10
C ASN A 41 45.58 5.93 -18.47
N LYS A 42 44.30 6.31 -18.56
CA LYS A 42 43.73 7.47 -17.86
C LYS A 42 42.64 7.04 -16.88
N LEU A 43 42.68 7.57 -15.66
CA LEU A 43 41.57 7.40 -14.70
C LEU A 43 40.35 8.13 -15.23
N VAL A 44 39.25 7.40 -15.36
CA VAL A 44 37.95 7.94 -15.81
C VAL A 44 37.29 8.68 -14.66
N ARG A 45 36.81 9.87 -14.91
CA ARG A 45 36.05 10.65 -13.94
C ARG A 45 34.74 9.95 -13.65
N ARG A 46 34.43 9.78 -12.37
CA ARG A 46 33.16 9.23 -11.86
C ARG A 46 32.52 10.23 -10.95
N ASP A 47 31.19 10.28 -10.96
CA ASP A 47 30.42 11.09 -10.03
C ASP A 47 29.20 10.33 -9.54
N VAL A 48 28.72 10.71 -8.34
CA VAL A 48 27.48 10.14 -7.80
C VAL A 48 26.29 10.83 -8.48
N VAL A 49 25.61 10.09 -9.33
CA VAL A 49 24.46 10.60 -10.10
C VAL A 49 23.16 10.46 -9.34
N ARG A 50 23.10 9.58 -8.35
CA ARG A 50 21.88 9.34 -7.55
C ARG A 50 22.17 8.64 -6.24
N LEU A 51 21.38 9.01 -5.21
CA LEU A 51 21.24 8.23 -3.98
C LEU A 51 19.90 7.49 -4.05
N VAL A 52 19.91 6.16 -3.92
CA VAL A 52 18.72 5.34 -3.83
C VAL A 52 18.45 5.04 -2.38
N THR A 53 17.28 5.46 -1.90
CA THR A 53 16.83 5.26 -0.51
C THR A 53 15.49 4.53 -0.50
N PRO A 54 15.08 3.88 0.60
CA PRO A 54 13.81 3.15 0.64
C PRO A 54 12.59 3.99 0.25
N GLY A 55 12.55 5.27 0.63
CA GLY A 55 11.44 6.18 0.35
C GLY A 55 11.47 6.85 -1.03
N THR A 56 12.55 6.67 -1.82
CA THR A 56 12.74 7.37 -3.10
C THR A 56 12.87 6.44 -4.31
N LEU A 57 12.29 5.25 -4.20
CA LEU A 57 12.25 4.28 -5.30
C LEU A 57 11.28 4.71 -6.39
N ILE A 58 11.69 4.56 -7.65
CA ILE A 58 10.85 4.74 -8.83
C ILE A 58 10.92 3.55 -9.79
N GLU A 59 11.85 2.64 -9.58
CA GLU A 59 12.03 1.44 -10.37
C GLU A 59 10.89 0.46 -10.09
N GLU A 60 10.17 0.06 -11.13
CA GLU A 60 8.96 -0.75 -11.01
C GLU A 60 9.23 -2.14 -10.38
N HIS A 61 10.41 -2.73 -10.69
CA HIS A 61 10.80 -4.02 -10.14
C HIS A 61 11.21 -4.00 -8.65
N LEU A 62 11.45 -2.80 -8.07
CA LEU A 62 11.73 -2.60 -6.64
C LEU A 62 10.49 -2.25 -5.83
N LEU A 63 9.39 -1.94 -6.48
CA LEU A 63 8.15 -1.48 -5.87
C LEU A 63 7.09 -2.56 -5.93
N ASP A 64 6.31 -2.68 -4.87
CA ASP A 64 5.04 -3.39 -4.94
C ASP A 64 4.09 -2.62 -5.86
N ARG A 65 3.45 -3.33 -6.78
CA ARG A 65 2.53 -2.72 -7.75
C ARG A 65 1.24 -2.23 -7.09
N THR A 66 0.83 -2.87 -6.01
CA THR A 66 -0.46 -2.70 -5.34
C THR A 66 -0.39 -1.82 -4.10
N SER A 67 0.82 -1.44 -3.66
CA SER A 67 1.03 -0.60 -2.48
C SER A 67 1.76 0.71 -2.82
N ASN A 68 1.52 1.73 -1.99
CA ASN A 68 2.24 3.00 -2.08
C ASN A 68 3.58 2.89 -1.33
N ASN A 69 4.59 3.65 -1.78
CA ASN A 69 5.90 3.74 -1.16
C ASN A 69 6.12 5.15 -0.60
N TYR A 70 5.66 5.39 0.63
CA TYR A 70 5.68 6.74 1.19
C TYR A 70 7.03 7.13 1.77
N LEU A 71 7.51 8.31 1.35
CA LEU A 71 8.49 9.13 2.03
C LEU A 71 7.73 10.16 2.87
N CYS A 72 7.95 10.21 4.18
CA CYS A 72 7.36 11.22 5.07
C CYS A 72 8.40 12.25 5.49
N ALA A 73 7.95 13.50 5.69
CA ALA A 73 8.73 14.54 6.30
C ALA A 73 7.98 15.17 7.49
N LEU A 74 8.71 15.51 8.54
CA LEU A 74 8.16 16.07 9.77
C LEU A 74 8.88 17.36 10.12
N SER A 75 8.13 18.39 10.54
CA SER A 75 8.66 19.66 11.02
C SER A 75 7.75 20.27 12.10
N LEU A 76 8.31 21.15 12.91
CA LEU A 76 7.61 21.84 13.97
C LEU A 76 7.41 23.33 13.65
N ALA A 77 6.28 23.88 14.13
CA ALA A 77 6.06 25.31 14.20
C ALA A 77 5.17 25.61 15.43
N GLY A 78 5.70 26.36 16.40
CA GLY A 78 5.04 26.50 17.70
C GLY A 78 4.85 25.14 18.37
N ASP A 79 3.63 24.84 18.78
CA ASP A 79 3.21 23.53 19.31
C ASP A 79 2.70 22.55 18.22
N ALA A 80 2.62 23.01 16.97
CA ALA A 80 2.12 22.19 15.87
C ALA A 80 3.21 21.30 15.26
N ILE A 81 2.86 20.05 15.00
CA ILE A 81 3.68 19.06 14.30
C ILE A 81 3.07 18.84 12.92
N GLY A 82 3.79 19.26 11.87
CA GLY A 82 3.40 19.01 10.48
C GLY A 82 3.90 17.67 9.99
N ILE A 83 3.08 16.96 9.22
CA ILE A 83 3.43 15.79 8.42
C ILE A 83 3.20 16.15 6.96
N ALA A 84 4.23 15.97 6.13
CA ALA A 84 4.08 15.87 4.69
C ALA A 84 4.53 14.49 4.24
N TYR A 85 3.83 13.89 3.29
CA TYR A 85 4.25 12.63 2.71
C TYR A 85 4.04 12.61 1.19
N ALA A 86 4.85 11.83 0.52
CA ALA A 86 4.70 11.61 -0.91
C ALA A 86 5.10 10.19 -1.29
N ASP A 87 4.45 9.67 -2.31
CA ASP A 87 4.95 8.54 -3.09
C ASP A 87 5.68 9.09 -4.32
N ILE A 88 7.00 8.98 -4.30
CA ILE A 88 7.86 9.56 -5.35
C ILE A 88 7.60 8.89 -6.69
N SER A 89 7.20 7.62 -6.70
CA SER A 89 6.94 6.85 -7.92
C SER A 89 5.64 7.27 -8.64
N THR A 90 4.67 7.86 -7.91
CA THR A 90 3.38 8.31 -8.45
C THR A 90 3.25 9.84 -8.47
N GLY A 91 4.15 10.53 -7.76
CA GLY A 91 4.11 11.97 -7.58
C GLY A 91 3.03 12.50 -6.63
N ARG A 92 2.20 11.63 -6.06
CA ARG A 92 1.14 12.03 -5.11
C ARG A 92 1.75 12.53 -3.82
N ALA A 93 1.30 13.69 -3.36
CA ALA A 93 1.72 14.30 -2.11
C ALA A 93 0.53 14.75 -1.28
N ALA A 94 0.66 14.72 0.04
CA ALA A 94 -0.33 15.28 0.94
C ALA A 94 0.33 15.78 2.24
N ALA A 95 -0.39 16.63 2.98
CA ALA A 95 0.08 17.16 4.25
C ALA A 95 -1.07 17.34 5.24
N THR A 96 -0.74 17.17 6.52
CA THR A 96 -1.61 17.44 7.67
C THR A 96 -0.80 17.94 8.85
N ALA A 97 -1.46 18.44 9.89
CA ALA A 97 -0.81 18.88 11.11
C ALA A 97 -1.64 18.53 12.34
N TYR A 98 -0.95 18.44 13.47
CA TYR A 98 -1.48 18.11 14.78
C TYR A 98 -0.93 19.11 15.80
N SER A 99 -1.77 19.59 16.72
CA SER A 99 -1.41 20.57 17.74
C SER A 99 -2.16 20.30 19.04
N GLY A 100 -1.68 20.87 20.15
CA GLY A 100 -2.28 20.75 21.47
C GLY A 100 -2.08 19.40 22.15
N ASP A 101 -2.80 19.21 23.27
CA ASP A 101 -2.73 17.99 24.08
C ASP A 101 -3.15 16.76 23.25
N GLY A 102 -2.26 15.77 23.15
CA GLY A 102 -2.46 14.56 22.35
C GLY A 102 -2.03 14.66 20.88
N GLY A 103 -1.58 15.82 20.41
CA GLY A 103 -1.12 16.01 19.03
C GLY A 103 0.02 15.07 18.64
N LEU A 104 0.94 14.78 19.56
CA LEU A 104 2.02 13.80 19.33
C LEU A 104 1.49 12.39 19.09
N ASP A 105 0.53 11.95 19.89
CA ASP A 105 -0.05 10.61 19.73
C ASP A 105 -0.89 10.48 18.45
N GLU A 106 -1.62 11.53 18.07
CA GLU A 106 -2.36 11.57 16.81
C GLU A 106 -1.40 11.53 15.61
N MET A 107 -0.28 12.27 15.69
CA MET A 107 0.79 12.25 14.70
C MET A 107 1.42 10.85 14.56
N LEU A 108 1.72 10.19 15.68
CA LEU A 108 2.26 8.81 15.65
C LEU A 108 1.27 7.83 15.04
N ALA A 109 -0.01 7.94 15.38
CA ALA A 109 -1.07 7.10 14.78
C ALA A 109 -1.15 7.31 13.26
N GLU A 110 -0.98 8.54 12.79
CA GLU A 110 -0.96 8.86 11.37
C GLU A 110 0.27 8.29 10.66
N LEU A 111 1.47 8.41 11.24
CA LEU A 111 2.69 7.79 10.69
C LEU A 111 2.54 6.27 10.57
N VAL A 112 1.97 5.63 11.59
CA VAL A 112 1.70 4.20 11.55
C VAL A 112 0.63 3.87 10.49
N ARG A 113 -0.38 4.74 10.27
CA ARG A 113 -1.37 4.61 9.20
C ARG A 113 -0.72 4.66 7.82
N LEU A 114 0.18 5.59 7.61
CA LEU A 114 0.90 5.76 6.35
C LEU A 114 1.89 4.62 6.09
N GLY A 115 2.51 4.07 7.13
CA GLY A 115 3.52 3.02 7.02
C GLY A 115 4.70 3.45 6.13
N PRO A 116 5.36 4.58 6.41
CA PRO A 116 6.38 5.13 5.53
C PRO A 116 7.57 4.19 5.38
N ALA A 117 8.15 4.15 4.18
CA ALA A 117 9.40 3.45 3.93
C ALA A 117 10.61 4.22 4.50
N GLU A 118 10.48 5.55 4.62
CA GLU A 118 11.52 6.43 5.16
C GLU A 118 10.90 7.69 5.74
N ILE A 119 11.52 8.24 6.78
CA ILE A 119 11.11 9.50 7.42
C ILE A 119 12.27 10.49 7.41
N VAL A 120 11.99 11.73 7.00
CA VAL A 120 12.90 12.87 7.09
C VAL A 120 12.36 13.78 8.20
N ALA A 121 13.06 13.89 9.33
CA ALA A 121 12.52 14.60 10.48
C ALA A 121 13.47 15.66 11.04
N ASP A 122 12.95 16.89 11.15
CA ASP A 122 13.54 17.98 11.91
C ASP A 122 12.72 18.19 13.19
N VAL A 123 12.90 17.30 14.13
CA VAL A 123 12.14 17.23 15.37
C VAL A 123 13.06 16.95 16.56
N PRO A 124 12.68 17.34 17.79
CA PRO A 124 13.43 17.06 19.02
C PRO A 124 13.71 15.58 19.22
N PRO A 125 14.76 15.24 19.99
CA PRO A 125 15.15 13.86 20.27
C PRO A 125 14.03 13.01 20.88
N GLU A 126 13.16 13.60 21.69
CA GLU A 126 12.03 12.95 22.38
C GLU A 126 11.00 12.45 21.36
N ILE A 127 10.62 13.30 20.40
CA ILE A 127 9.70 12.94 19.31
C ILE A 127 10.35 11.87 18.41
N ARG A 128 11.64 12.03 18.10
CA ARG A 128 12.38 11.04 17.33
C ARG A 128 12.42 9.67 18.02
N ALA A 129 12.62 9.65 19.34
CA ALA A 129 12.61 8.42 20.13
C ALA A 129 11.21 7.78 20.14
N ALA A 130 10.13 8.59 20.23
CA ALA A 130 8.76 8.10 20.14
C ALA A 130 8.48 7.45 18.76
N ILE A 131 8.89 8.11 17.66
CA ILE A 131 8.78 7.54 16.30
C ILE A 131 9.54 6.23 16.18
N SER A 132 10.78 6.16 16.68
CA SER A 132 11.59 4.94 16.59
C SER A 132 11.02 3.79 17.42
N ARG A 133 10.25 4.06 18.47
CA ARG A 133 9.54 3.05 19.28
C ARG A 133 8.35 2.47 18.50
N GLU A 134 7.56 3.34 17.86
CA GLU A 134 6.37 2.91 17.10
C GLU A 134 6.72 2.28 15.75
N LEU A 135 7.80 2.74 15.11
CA LEU A 135 8.24 2.33 13.78
C LEU A 135 9.73 1.93 13.79
N PRO A 136 10.11 0.85 14.49
CA PRO A 136 11.51 0.49 14.75
C PRO A 136 12.31 0.14 13.49
N LEU A 137 11.64 -0.28 12.41
CA LEU A 137 12.28 -0.63 11.14
C LEU A 137 12.39 0.56 10.17
N VAL A 138 11.74 1.68 10.47
CA VAL A 138 11.74 2.85 9.59
C VAL A 138 12.93 3.75 9.90
N ARG A 139 13.68 4.09 8.86
CA ARG A 139 14.82 4.99 8.99
C ARG A 139 14.34 6.44 9.16
N VAL A 140 14.84 7.11 10.20
CA VAL A 140 14.63 8.56 10.42
C VAL A 140 15.92 9.30 10.08
N THR A 141 15.87 10.12 9.03
CA THR A 141 17.01 10.90 8.52
C THR A 141 16.80 12.39 8.81
N ALA A 142 17.87 13.13 9.09
CA ALA A 142 17.78 14.59 9.21
C ALA A 142 17.60 15.25 7.83
N PRO A 143 16.79 16.30 7.71
CA PRO A 143 16.65 17.04 6.45
C PRO A 143 17.95 17.74 6.06
N PRO A 144 18.14 18.11 4.77
CA PRO A 144 19.24 18.99 4.37
C PRO A 144 19.13 20.35 5.04
N LEU A 145 20.23 20.87 5.57
CA LEU A 145 20.29 22.16 6.32
C LEU A 145 19.69 23.36 5.57
N ALA A 146 19.69 23.35 4.23
CA ALA A 146 19.14 24.43 3.39
C ALA A 146 17.59 24.42 3.30
N ALA A 147 16.90 23.43 3.83
CA ALA A 147 15.44 23.30 3.73
C ALA A 147 14.66 24.11 4.79
N VAL A 148 15.37 24.69 5.77
CA VAL A 148 14.72 25.32 6.96
C VAL A 148 14.44 26.81 6.75
N GLU A 149 14.83 27.41 5.61
CA GLU A 149 14.61 28.82 5.35
C GLU A 149 13.18 29.12 4.87
N ARG A 150 12.44 29.75 5.77
CA ARG A 150 11.26 30.63 5.63
C ARG A 150 10.27 30.28 4.50
N SER A 151 9.25 29.54 4.87
CA SER A 151 8.01 29.51 4.10
C SER A 151 7.18 30.74 4.46
N ASP A 152 7.15 31.77 3.62
CA ASP A 152 6.16 32.88 3.66
C ASP A 152 4.83 32.45 2.98
N ARG A 153 4.55 31.15 2.93
CA ARG A 153 3.38 30.61 2.24
C ARG A 153 2.09 30.92 3.00
N ALA A 154 1.01 31.07 2.24
CA ALA A 154 -0.30 31.42 2.75
C ALA A 154 -0.84 30.39 3.77
N SER A 155 -1.69 30.86 4.66
CA SER A 155 -2.50 30.02 5.56
C SER A 155 -3.31 28.99 4.74
N VAL A 156 -3.33 27.76 5.21
CA VAL A 156 -4.15 26.69 4.65
C VAL A 156 -5.55 26.76 5.28
N ALA A 157 -6.59 26.76 4.45
CA ALA A 157 -7.96 26.85 4.92
C ALA A 157 -8.29 25.72 5.92
N GLY A 158 -8.87 26.09 7.07
CA GLY A 158 -9.23 25.14 8.12
C GLY A 158 -8.09 24.76 9.08
N PHE A 159 -6.89 25.38 8.97
CA PHE A 159 -5.74 25.16 9.84
C PHE A 159 -5.30 26.45 10.52
N SER A 160 -4.72 26.36 11.72
CA SER A 160 -4.06 27.50 12.38
C SER A 160 -2.82 27.96 11.59
N LEU A 161 -2.26 29.12 11.96
CA LEU A 161 -1.04 29.62 11.34
C LEU A 161 0.13 28.67 11.58
N ASP A 162 0.30 28.19 12.82
CA ASP A 162 1.39 27.28 13.20
C ASP A 162 1.23 25.91 12.50
N GLU A 163 0.01 25.36 12.43
CA GLU A 163 -0.27 24.13 11.67
C GLU A 163 0.07 24.31 10.17
N SER A 164 -0.36 25.43 9.58
CA SER A 164 -0.06 25.72 8.17
C SER A 164 1.45 25.85 7.94
N LEU A 165 2.16 26.54 8.84
CA LEU A 165 3.61 26.70 8.76
C LEU A 165 4.35 25.35 8.94
N ALA A 166 3.91 24.52 9.88
CA ALA A 166 4.47 23.18 10.11
C ALA A 166 4.31 22.29 8.87
N MET A 167 3.13 22.28 8.24
CA MET A 167 2.88 21.55 7.01
C MET A 167 3.77 22.02 5.85
N HIS A 168 3.88 23.33 5.65
CA HIS A 168 4.72 23.87 4.56
C HIS A 168 6.20 23.57 4.78
N ARG A 169 6.71 23.69 6.02
CA ARG A 169 8.08 23.29 6.35
C ARG A 169 8.33 21.80 6.08
N SER A 170 7.36 20.94 6.41
CA SER A 170 7.47 19.51 6.11
C SER A 170 7.51 19.24 4.60
N LEU A 171 6.68 19.93 3.79
CA LEU A 171 6.70 19.84 2.33
C LEU A 171 8.03 20.33 1.74
N ASP A 172 8.56 21.42 2.26
CA ASP A 172 9.86 21.98 1.83
C ASP A 172 11.02 21.02 2.17
N GLY A 173 10.99 20.44 3.39
CA GLY A 173 11.93 19.40 3.83
C GLY A 173 11.90 18.17 2.95
N LEU A 174 10.71 17.70 2.61
CA LEU A 174 10.50 16.57 1.69
C LEU A 174 11.06 16.89 0.31
N GLY A 175 10.70 18.04 -0.27
CA GLY A 175 11.17 18.47 -1.57
C GLY A 175 12.70 18.66 -1.63
N ALA A 176 13.29 19.20 -0.58
CA ALA A 176 14.75 19.36 -0.47
C ALA A 176 15.47 18.00 -0.39
N PHE A 177 14.90 17.04 0.35
CA PHE A 177 15.44 15.69 0.42
C PHE A 177 15.39 15.00 -0.94
N VAL A 178 14.25 15.08 -1.66
CA VAL A 178 14.08 14.50 -2.99
C VAL A 178 15.08 15.10 -3.99
N ARG A 179 15.33 16.40 -3.94
CA ARG A 179 16.39 17.05 -4.76
C ARG A 179 17.78 16.56 -4.39
N ARG A 180 18.08 16.43 -3.09
CA ARG A 180 19.39 15.96 -2.60
C ARG A 180 19.72 14.53 -3.07
N VAL A 181 18.74 13.66 -3.21
CA VAL A 181 18.93 12.29 -3.69
C VAL A 181 19.01 12.18 -5.21
N GLY A 182 18.97 13.32 -5.94
CA GLY A 182 19.26 13.40 -7.37
C GLY A 182 18.02 13.43 -8.27
N PHE A 183 16.85 13.81 -7.76
CA PHE A 183 15.69 14.09 -8.59
C PHE A 183 15.58 15.58 -8.91
N THR A 184 15.39 15.87 -10.18
CA THR A 184 15.14 17.22 -10.70
C THR A 184 13.97 17.19 -11.68
N ALA A 185 13.11 18.19 -11.64
CA ALA A 185 12.03 18.33 -12.59
C ALA A 185 11.71 19.82 -12.81
N PRO A 186 11.73 20.30 -14.04
CA PRO A 186 11.46 21.71 -14.35
C PRO A 186 10.07 22.20 -13.94
N GLY A 187 9.06 21.32 -14.00
CA GLY A 187 7.65 21.61 -13.66
C GLY A 187 7.27 21.27 -12.22
N GLY A 188 8.25 21.01 -11.33
CA GLY A 188 7.99 20.56 -9.96
C GLY A 188 8.14 19.05 -9.78
N LEU A 189 8.58 18.65 -8.58
CA LEU A 189 8.92 17.24 -8.29
C LEU A 189 7.68 16.37 -8.05
N LEU A 190 6.60 16.94 -7.52
CA LEU A 190 5.41 16.25 -7.05
C LEU A 190 4.15 16.97 -7.55
N ARG A 191 3.01 16.32 -7.45
CA ARG A 191 1.70 16.97 -7.62
C ARG A 191 1.47 18.03 -6.55
N ALA A 192 0.51 18.93 -6.76
CA ALA A 192 0.03 19.79 -5.71
C ALA A 192 -0.41 18.95 -4.50
N PRO A 193 0.02 19.29 -3.27
CA PRO A 193 -0.30 18.49 -2.11
C PRO A 193 -1.76 18.61 -1.72
N ASP A 194 -2.36 17.49 -1.34
CA ASP A 194 -3.67 17.46 -0.71
C ASP A 194 -3.53 17.82 0.77
N PHE A 195 -4.19 18.89 1.24
CA PHE A 195 -4.25 19.22 2.65
C PHE A 195 -5.50 18.62 3.28
N TYR A 196 -5.33 17.85 4.36
CA TYR A 196 -6.45 17.15 5.00
C TYR A 196 -6.35 17.15 6.52
N ARG A 197 -7.50 17.08 7.19
CA ARG A 197 -7.60 16.81 8.62
C ARG A 197 -7.77 15.31 8.85
N ALA A 198 -7.07 14.74 9.83
CA ALA A 198 -7.26 13.31 10.16
C ALA A 198 -8.72 12.99 10.53
N ARG A 199 -9.47 13.95 11.05
CA ARG A 199 -10.90 13.81 11.39
C ARG A 199 -11.83 13.63 10.18
N THR A 200 -11.35 13.75 8.94
CA THR A 200 -12.11 13.42 7.72
C THR A 200 -12.21 11.92 7.48
N PHE A 201 -11.43 11.13 8.22
CA PHE A 201 -11.39 9.67 8.12
C PHE A 201 -11.72 9.03 9.45
N VAL A 202 -12.21 7.78 9.38
CA VAL A 202 -12.35 6.93 10.56
C VAL A 202 -10.97 6.70 11.18
N ALA A 203 -10.83 7.03 12.46
CA ALA A 203 -9.58 6.79 13.16
C ALA A 203 -9.42 5.28 13.43
N LEU A 204 -8.37 4.69 12.85
CA LEU A 204 -7.96 3.31 13.02
C LEU A 204 -6.54 3.30 13.59
N ASP A 205 -6.36 2.91 14.84
CA ASP A 205 -5.01 2.78 15.40
C ASP A 205 -4.24 1.57 14.82
N ALA A 206 -2.97 1.47 15.17
CA ALA A 206 -2.09 0.40 14.67
C ALA A 206 -2.62 -0.99 15.00
N ASN A 207 -3.08 -1.16 16.24
CA ASN A 207 -3.59 -2.44 16.75
C ASN A 207 -4.88 -2.81 16.04
N THR A 208 -5.80 -1.87 15.85
CA THR A 208 -7.06 -2.09 15.11
C THR A 208 -6.78 -2.57 13.68
N ARG A 209 -5.88 -1.92 12.93
CA ARG A 209 -5.54 -2.36 11.57
C ARG A 209 -4.92 -3.75 11.54
N LYS A 210 -4.08 -4.05 12.53
CA LYS A 210 -3.44 -5.34 12.70
C LYS A 210 -4.46 -6.43 13.08
N HIS A 211 -5.31 -6.18 14.08
CA HIS A 211 -6.30 -7.13 14.56
C HIS A 211 -7.38 -7.45 13.53
N LEU A 212 -7.68 -6.52 12.62
CA LEU A 212 -8.68 -6.70 11.57
C LEU A 212 -8.11 -7.29 10.27
N ASP A 213 -6.80 -7.55 10.20
CA ASP A 213 -6.14 -8.08 8.99
C ASP A 213 -6.52 -7.28 7.71
N LEU A 214 -6.45 -5.93 7.77
CA LEU A 214 -6.98 -5.09 6.68
C LEU A 214 -6.21 -5.27 5.37
N ILE A 215 -4.88 -5.11 5.40
CA ILE A 215 -4.01 -5.17 4.22
C ILE A 215 -2.86 -6.18 4.37
N ARG A 216 -2.54 -6.58 5.60
CA ARG A 216 -1.52 -7.59 5.90
C ARG A 216 -2.08 -8.56 6.91
N SER A 217 -1.96 -9.86 6.64
CA SER A 217 -2.38 -10.92 7.55
C SER A 217 -1.33 -11.16 8.63
N GLN A 218 -1.77 -11.38 9.86
CA GLN A 218 -0.93 -11.85 10.95
C GLN A 218 -0.79 -13.39 10.94
N GLY A 219 -1.68 -14.08 10.23
CA GLY A 219 -1.68 -15.52 10.11
C GLY A 219 -0.72 -16.06 9.06
N GLN A 220 -0.68 -17.39 8.92
CA GLN A 220 0.16 -18.06 7.92
C GLN A 220 -0.32 -17.83 6.47
N ASN A 221 -1.58 -17.46 6.28
CA ASN A 221 -2.12 -17.19 4.96
C ASN A 221 -2.05 -15.68 4.64
N PRO A 222 -1.12 -15.22 3.79
CA PRO A 222 -0.99 -13.80 3.43
C PRO A 222 -2.20 -13.24 2.67
N LYS A 223 -3.04 -14.11 2.10
CA LYS A 223 -4.27 -13.71 1.39
C LYS A 223 -5.49 -13.56 2.32
N ALA A 224 -5.36 -13.89 3.61
CA ALA A 224 -6.46 -13.76 4.57
C ALA A 224 -6.59 -12.30 5.06
N THR A 225 -6.78 -11.34 4.15
CA THR A 225 -6.97 -9.92 4.44
C THR A 225 -8.23 -9.38 3.79
N LEU A 226 -8.73 -8.25 4.32
CA LEU A 226 -9.86 -7.56 3.68
C LEU A 226 -9.50 -7.15 2.25
N LEU A 227 -8.32 -6.52 2.05
CA LEU A 227 -7.87 -6.10 0.73
C LEU A 227 -7.85 -7.27 -0.26
N ALA A 228 -7.18 -8.37 0.06
CA ALA A 228 -7.10 -9.53 -0.85
C ALA A 228 -8.48 -10.14 -1.16
N THR A 229 -9.44 -9.99 -0.25
CA THR A 229 -10.80 -10.50 -0.40
C THR A 229 -11.62 -9.67 -1.40
N ILE A 230 -11.46 -8.35 -1.41
CA ILE A 230 -12.30 -7.44 -2.21
C ILE A 230 -11.57 -6.83 -3.41
N ASP A 231 -10.25 -6.93 -3.50
CA ASP A 231 -9.50 -6.41 -4.65
C ASP A 231 -9.73 -7.27 -5.89
N ARG A 232 -10.46 -6.71 -6.83
CA ARG A 232 -10.68 -7.22 -8.18
C ARG A 232 -10.23 -6.20 -9.22
N SER A 233 -9.39 -5.23 -8.79
CA SER A 233 -8.86 -4.20 -9.67
C SER A 233 -8.03 -4.79 -10.80
N ARG A 234 -8.11 -4.21 -11.96
CA ARG A 234 -7.36 -4.60 -13.16
C ARG A 234 -6.08 -3.80 -13.30
N THR A 235 -6.01 -2.62 -12.67
CA THR A 235 -4.85 -1.72 -12.72
C THR A 235 -4.16 -1.64 -11.36
N ALA A 236 -2.86 -1.41 -11.37
CA ALA A 236 -2.10 -1.14 -10.15
C ALA A 236 -2.56 0.15 -9.44
N MET A 237 -3.01 1.15 -10.22
CA MET A 237 -3.57 2.41 -9.72
C MET A 237 -4.83 2.17 -8.90
N GLY A 238 -5.74 1.31 -9.38
CA GLY A 238 -6.96 0.91 -8.67
C GLY A 238 -6.64 0.17 -7.36
N SER A 239 -5.76 -0.82 -7.38
CA SER A 239 -5.36 -1.55 -6.17
C SER A 239 -4.75 -0.62 -5.11
N ARG A 240 -3.87 0.31 -5.50
CA ARG A 240 -3.31 1.33 -4.58
C ARG A 240 -4.39 2.24 -4.00
N LEU A 241 -5.35 2.65 -4.81
CA LEU A 241 -6.46 3.49 -4.36
C LEU A 241 -7.35 2.73 -3.36
N LEU A 242 -7.72 1.49 -3.66
CA LEU A 242 -8.53 0.64 -2.77
C LEU A 242 -7.83 0.41 -1.43
N SER A 243 -6.53 0.13 -1.44
CA SER A 243 -5.72 0.00 -0.22
C SER A 243 -5.78 1.29 0.63
N ARG A 244 -5.67 2.47 0.00
CA ARG A 244 -5.81 3.77 0.69
C ARG A 244 -7.20 3.94 1.29
N TRP A 245 -8.27 3.58 0.56
CA TRP A 245 -9.63 3.70 1.06
C TRP A 245 -9.89 2.81 2.28
N ILE A 246 -9.39 1.57 2.27
CA ILE A 246 -9.49 0.65 3.42
C ILE A 246 -8.79 1.20 4.66
N LEU A 247 -7.63 1.84 4.49
CA LEU A 247 -6.85 2.42 5.61
C LEU A 247 -7.38 3.78 6.07
N ALA A 248 -8.22 4.44 5.28
CA ALA A 248 -8.80 5.75 5.55
C ALA A 248 -10.27 5.79 5.11
N PRO A 249 -11.18 5.02 5.78
CA PRO A 249 -12.62 5.09 5.50
C PRO A 249 -13.15 6.50 5.81
N LEU A 250 -14.13 6.96 5.04
CA LEU A 250 -14.66 8.31 5.15
C LEU A 250 -15.62 8.45 6.34
N VAL A 251 -15.74 9.67 6.88
CA VAL A 251 -16.80 10.06 7.83
C VAL A 251 -17.84 11.02 7.22
N ASP A 252 -17.64 11.44 5.99
CA ASP A 252 -18.57 12.28 5.24
C ASP A 252 -19.58 11.40 4.48
N ALA A 253 -20.84 11.48 4.87
CA ALA A 253 -21.90 10.66 4.30
C ALA A 253 -22.15 10.96 2.80
N SER A 254 -21.96 12.21 2.35
CA SER A 254 -22.11 12.59 0.95
C SER A 254 -21.03 11.94 0.08
N ALA A 255 -19.77 12.06 0.50
CA ALA A 255 -18.65 11.47 -0.21
C ALA A 255 -18.72 9.91 -0.22
N ILE A 256 -19.24 9.31 0.85
CA ILE A 256 -19.49 7.85 0.89
C ILE A 256 -20.60 7.49 -0.11
N ALA A 257 -21.70 8.27 -0.14
CA ALA A 257 -22.80 8.03 -1.06
C ALA A 257 -22.36 8.12 -2.53
N GLU A 258 -21.53 9.11 -2.88
CA GLU A 258 -20.96 9.23 -4.23
C GLU A 258 -20.17 8.00 -4.65
N ARG A 259 -19.34 7.44 -3.74
CA ARG A 259 -18.61 6.20 -4.01
C ARG A 259 -19.57 5.02 -4.20
N ALA A 260 -20.57 4.90 -3.33
CA ALA A 260 -21.57 3.85 -3.41
C ALA A 260 -22.45 3.95 -4.67
N ASP A 261 -22.75 5.17 -5.15
CA ASP A 261 -23.48 5.40 -6.39
C ASP A 261 -22.69 4.93 -7.62
N ARG A 262 -21.37 5.17 -7.64
CA ARG A 262 -20.48 4.64 -8.68
C ARG A 262 -20.48 3.10 -8.70
N VAL A 263 -20.44 2.47 -7.53
CA VAL A 263 -20.56 1.01 -7.40
C VAL A 263 -21.93 0.54 -7.90
N ALA A 264 -23.01 1.24 -7.52
CA ALA A 264 -24.38 0.90 -7.90
C ALA A 264 -24.56 0.93 -9.43
N ALA A 265 -23.98 1.91 -10.14
CA ALA A 265 -24.03 1.99 -11.59
C ALA A 265 -23.48 0.71 -12.25
N PHE A 266 -22.34 0.19 -11.76
CA PHE A 266 -21.77 -1.05 -12.29
C PHE A 266 -22.46 -2.33 -11.79
N VAL A 267 -23.14 -2.30 -10.66
CA VAL A 267 -23.99 -3.42 -10.22
C VAL A 267 -25.20 -3.56 -11.13
N ALA A 268 -25.81 -2.41 -11.50
CA ALA A 268 -26.99 -2.38 -12.38
C ALA A 268 -26.69 -2.81 -13.81
N GLU A 269 -25.50 -2.45 -14.34
CA GLU A 269 -25.12 -2.66 -15.75
C GLU A 269 -23.95 -3.67 -15.87
N TYR A 270 -24.26 -4.96 -15.68
CA TYR A 270 -23.24 -6.03 -15.78
C TYR A 270 -22.45 -6.05 -17.11
N PRO A 271 -23.08 -5.90 -18.30
CA PRO A 271 -22.34 -5.91 -19.57
C PRO A 271 -21.30 -4.77 -19.64
N ALA A 272 -21.69 -3.55 -19.25
CA ALA A 272 -20.78 -2.40 -19.19
C ALA A 272 -19.61 -2.67 -18.24
N ARG A 273 -19.90 -3.21 -17.04
CA ARG A 273 -18.85 -3.63 -16.09
C ARG A 273 -17.84 -4.60 -16.69
N ALA A 274 -18.31 -5.65 -17.38
CA ALA A 274 -17.44 -6.65 -18.00
C ALA A 274 -16.52 -6.05 -19.06
N THR A 275 -17.08 -5.20 -19.95
CA THR A 275 -16.32 -4.50 -20.99
C THR A 275 -15.28 -3.55 -20.37
N VAL A 276 -15.65 -2.78 -19.35
CA VAL A 276 -14.72 -1.87 -18.65
C VAL A 276 -13.60 -2.67 -17.99
N GLN A 277 -13.88 -3.79 -17.33
CA GLN A 277 -12.84 -4.65 -16.74
C GLN A 277 -11.86 -5.22 -17.77
N GLU A 278 -12.34 -5.58 -18.95
CA GLU A 278 -11.50 -6.07 -20.04
C GLU A 278 -10.57 -4.96 -20.55
N LEU A 279 -11.11 -3.76 -20.83
CA LEU A 279 -10.34 -2.61 -21.27
C LEU A 279 -9.28 -2.20 -20.23
N LEU A 280 -9.66 -2.12 -18.94
CA LEU A 280 -8.74 -1.79 -17.85
C LEU A 280 -7.62 -2.81 -17.70
N GLY A 281 -7.85 -4.07 -18.08
CA GLY A 281 -6.80 -5.10 -18.11
C GLY A 281 -5.67 -4.83 -19.09
N GLY A 282 -5.91 -3.99 -20.11
CA GLY A 282 -4.89 -3.52 -21.05
C GLY A 282 -4.19 -2.22 -20.65
N ALA A 283 -4.66 -1.54 -19.59
CA ALA A 283 -4.09 -0.27 -19.15
C ALA A 283 -2.83 -0.47 -18.30
N TYR A 284 -1.82 0.33 -18.59
CA TYR A 284 -0.58 0.38 -17.82
C TYR A 284 -0.65 1.42 -16.69
N ASP A 285 0.35 1.41 -15.82
CA ASP A 285 0.43 2.30 -14.66
C ASP A 285 0.79 3.75 -15.08
N LEU A 286 -0.22 4.53 -15.44
CA LEU A 286 -0.05 5.92 -15.87
C LEU A 286 0.62 6.78 -14.82
N GLU A 287 0.29 6.60 -13.52
CA GLU A 287 0.90 7.39 -12.45
C GLU A 287 2.43 7.24 -12.48
N ARG A 288 2.93 6.00 -12.53
CA ARG A 288 4.37 5.71 -12.51
C ARG A 288 5.06 6.09 -13.82
N ILE A 289 4.42 5.85 -14.97
CA ILE A 289 4.96 6.23 -16.27
C ILE A 289 5.13 7.75 -16.36
N VAL A 290 4.07 8.50 -16.03
CA VAL A 290 4.08 9.97 -16.09
C VAL A 290 5.10 10.56 -15.11
N GLN A 291 5.27 9.96 -13.95
CA GLN A 291 6.27 10.42 -12.99
C GLN A 291 7.72 10.15 -13.48
N LYS A 292 7.98 9.04 -14.19
CA LYS A 292 9.26 8.80 -14.86
C LYS A 292 9.53 9.86 -15.95
N VAL A 293 8.49 10.24 -16.71
CA VAL A 293 8.58 11.34 -17.69
C VAL A 293 8.93 12.66 -17.01
N ARG A 294 8.23 13.01 -15.92
CA ARG A 294 8.51 14.21 -15.11
C ARG A 294 9.97 14.29 -14.65
N PHE A 295 10.55 13.17 -14.26
CA PHE A 295 11.95 13.07 -13.86
C PHE A 295 12.94 12.88 -15.02
N ARG A 296 12.49 12.91 -16.27
CA ARG A 296 13.30 12.62 -17.47
C ARG A 296 14.01 11.26 -17.39
N ARG A 297 13.31 10.25 -16.86
CA ARG A 297 13.82 8.87 -16.69
C ARG A 297 12.95 7.83 -17.40
N ALA A 298 12.01 8.28 -18.23
CA ALA A 298 11.20 7.39 -19.05
C ALA A 298 12.06 6.68 -20.09
N LEU A 299 11.86 5.38 -20.25
CA LEU A 299 12.47 4.54 -21.25
C LEU A 299 11.54 4.37 -22.46
N PRO A 300 12.03 3.92 -23.63
CA PRO A 300 11.19 3.72 -24.81
C PRO A 300 9.92 2.90 -24.52
N ARG A 301 10.05 1.83 -23.77
CA ARG A 301 8.91 0.96 -23.39
C ARG A 301 7.90 1.67 -22.50
N ASP A 302 8.31 2.66 -21.69
CA ASP A 302 7.37 3.45 -20.88
C ASP A 302 6.44 4.26 -21.80
N LEU A 303 7.00 4.95 -22.84
CA LEU A 303 6.19 5.67 -23.82
C LEU A 303 5.32 4.73 -24.68
N GLY A 304 5.81 3.53 -25.00
CA GLY A 304 5.00 2.50 -25.64
C GLY A 304 3.82 2.04 -24.80
N SER A 305 4.02 1.89 -23.49
CA SER A 305 2.96 1.55 -22.53
C SER A 305 1.97 2.70 -22.37
N LEU A 306 2.45 3.96 -22.37
CA LEU A 306 1.61 5.15 -22.39
C LEU A 306 0.73 5.14 -23.66
N ARG A 307 1.33 5.00 -24.85
CA ARG A 307 0.61 4.92 -26.13
C ARG A 307 -0.52 3.90 -26.10
N ARG A 308 -0.24 2.67 -25.64
CA ARG A 308 -1.26 1.61 -25.54
C ARG A 308 -2.38 1.98 -24.57
N THR A 309 -2.07 2.64 -23.46
CA THR A 309 -3.08 3.07 -22.50
C THR A 309 -3.94 4.20 -23.07
N LEU A 310 -3.33 5.17 -23.78
CA LEU A 310 -4.07 6.24 -24.42
C LEU A 310 -5.07 5.73 -25.48
N ALA A 311 -4.71 4.68 -26.22
CA ALA A 311 -5.60 4.01 -27.19
C ALA A 311 -6.89 3.44 -26.56
N LEU A 312 -6.88 3.15 -25.25
CA LEU A 312 -8.02 2.58 -24.55
C LEU A 312 -8.99 3.65 -24.02
N LEU A 313 -8.61 4.94 -23.96
CA LEU A 313 -9.38 5.97 -23.27
C LEU A 313 -10.74 6.23 -23.93
N GLU A 314 -10.80 6.30 -25.28
CA GLU A 314 -12.05 6.50 -26.01
C GLU A 314 -12.98 5.29 -25.88
N PRO A 315 -12.55 4.05 -26.15
CA PRO A 315 -13.36 2.85 -25.87
C PRO A 315 -13.83 2.77 -24.43
N LEU A 316 -12.98 3.16 -23.46
CA LEU A 316 -13.32 3.15 -22.04
C LEU A 316 -14.46 4.14 -21.73
N ARG A 317 -14.38 5.38 -22.22
CA ARG A 317 -15.45 6.39 -22.07
C ARG A 317 -16.77 5.92 -22.68
N ALA A 318 -16.71 5.32 -23.86
CA ALA A 318 -17.88 4.81 -24.56
C ALA A 318 -18.56 3.62 -23.84
N ALA A 319 -17.80 2.85 -23.06
CA ALA A 319 -18.31 1.67 -22.34
C ALA A 319 -18.90 2.00 -20.95
N LEU A 320 -18.81 3.26 -20.49
CA LEU A 320 -19.26 3.62 -19.15
C LEU A 320 -20.80 3.61 -19.02
N PRO A 321 -21.32 3.12 -17.87
CA PRO A 321 -22.73 3.33 -17.51
C PRO A 321 -23.11 4.82 -17.50
N THR A 322 -24.35 5.11 -17.87
CA THR A 322 -24.86 6.50 -17.93
C THR A 322 -24.68 7.25 -16.59
N GLY A 323 -24.81 6.57 -15.46
CA GLY A 323 -24.62 7.14 -14.12
C GLY A 323 -23.18 7.54 -13.80
N LEU A 324 -22.21 7.28 -14.68
CA LEU A 324 -20.79 7.60 -14.50
C LEU A 324 -20.27 8.68 -15.46
N ALA A 325 -21.16 9.45 -16.09
CA ALA A 325 -20.80 10.48 -17.06
C ALA A 325 -19.81 11.52 -16.50
N GLU A 326 -19.99 11.96 -15.25
CA GLU A 326 -19.06 12.90 -14.59
C GLU A 326 -17.66 12.32 -14.40
N LEU A 327 -17.56 11.05 -13.99
CA LEU A 327 -16.29 10.37 -13.87
C LEU A 327 -15.65 10.18 -15.25
N GLY A 328 -16.45 9.84 -16.26
CA GLY A 328 -16.02 9.76 -17.66
C GLY A 328 -15.46 11.06 -18.21
N ALA A 329 -16.07 12.19 -17.86
CA ALA A 329 -15.59 13.53 -18.25
C ALA A 329 -14.23 13.89 -17.65
N ARG A 330 -13.84 13.28 -16.52
CA ARG A 330 -12.51 13.44 -15.91
C ARG A 330 -11.41 12.63 -16.62
N ILE A 331 -11.78 11.67 -17.46
CA ILE A 331 -10.86 10.98 -18.36
C ILE A 331 -10.57 11.94 -19.52
N GLY A 332 -9.40 12.57 -19.51
CA GLY A 332 -9.02 13.59 -20.47
C GLY A 332 -9.01 13.09 -21.92
N ASP A 333 -9.21 14.02 -22.83
CA ASP A 333 -8.96 13.76 -24.25
C ASP A 333 -7.47 13.95 -24.54
N HIS A 334 -6.81 12.86 -24.89
CA HIS A 334 -5.39 12.81 -25.22
C HIS A 334 -5.15 12.33 -26.65
N ALA A 335 -6.12 12.54 -27.56
CA ALA A 335 -6.08 12.06 -28.94
C ALA A 335 -4.85 12.60 -29.70
N ASP A 336 -4.51 13.89 -29.54
CA ASP A 336 -3.35 14.48 -30.18
C ASP A 336 -2.03 13.85 -29.68
N LEU A 337 -1.93 13.61 -28.38
CA LEU A 337 -0.77 12.96 -27.79
C LEU A 337 -0.67 11.48 -28.23
N TYR A 338 -1.79 10.78 -28.30
CA TYR A 338 -1.85 9.43 -28.85
C TYR A 338 -1.38 9.39 -30.30
N ALA A 339 -1.92 10.27 -31.15
CA ALA A 339 -1.54 10.36 -32.56
C ALA A 339 -0.06 10.68 -32.75
N LEU A 340 0.50 11.57 -31.91
CA LEU A 340 1.92 11.89 -31.92
C LEU A 340 2.79 10.66 -31.59
N LEU A 341 2.46 9.92 -30.51
CA LEU A 341 3.20 8.75 -30.09
C LEU A 341 3.05 7.59 -31.10
N GLU A 342 1.85 7.37 -31.64
CA GLU A 342 1.56 6.35 -32.66
C GLU A 342 2.29 6.64 -33.97
N GLY A 343 2.34 7.89 -34.37
CA GLY A 343 3.02 8.31 -35.61
C GLY A 343 4.54 8.27 -35.53
N GLN A 344 5.12 8.33 -34.33
CA GLN A 344 6.59 8.44 -34.20
C GLN A 344 7.27 7.20 -33.61
N LEU A 345 6.62 6.45 -32.72
CA LEU A 345 7.23 5.29 -32.06
C LEU A 345 7.06 4.01 -32.87
N CYS A 346 8.11 3.21 -32.95
CA CYS A 346 8.03 1.85 -33.46
C CYS A 346 7.02 1.02 -32.65
N GLU A 347 6.50 -0.05 -33.25
CA GLU A 347 5.61 -0.99 -32.57
C GLU A 347 6.36 -1.75 -31.46
N ASP A 348 7.47 -2.37 -31.84
CA ASP A 348 8.36 -3.09 -30.93
C ASP A 348 9.49 -2.15 -30.46
N LEU A 349 9.42 -1.76 -29.19
CA LEU A 349 10.36 -0.82 -28.60
C LEU A 349 11.48 -1.53 -27.83
N PRO A 350 12.73 -1.08 -28.00
CA PRO A 350 13.87 -1.61 -27.26
C PRO A 350 13.77 -1.26 -25.77
N ALA A 351 14.59 -1.91 -24.94
CA ALA A 351 14.64 -1.61 -23.52
C ALA A 351 15.32 -0.25 -23.26
N THR A 352 16.31 0.11 -24.07
CA THR A 352 17.09 1.35 -23.94
C THR A 352 17.25 2.07 -25.28
N LEU A 353 17.47 3.38 -25.25
CA LEU A 353 17.74 4.19 -26.44
C LEU A 353 19.01 3.74 -27.17
N ALA A 354 20.01 3.25 -26.44
CA ALA A 354 21.29 2.80 -27.00
C ALA A 354 21.17 1.59 -27.95
N GLU A 355 20.05 0.86 -27.91
CA GLU A 355 19.77 -0.24 -28.83
C GLU A 355 19.34 0.25 -30.22
N GLY A 356 18.78 1.49 -30.32
CA GLY A 356 18.19 2.04 -31.54
C GLY A 356 16.89 1.36 -31.97
N GLY A 357 16.21 1.92 -32.95
CA GLY A 357 14.93 1.39 -33.42
C GLY A 357 13.75 1.88 -32.59
N VAL A 358 13.85 3.06 -32.05
CA VAL A 358 12.79 3.70 -31.23
C VAL A 358 11.83 4.49 -32.13
N ILE A 359 12.36 5.19 -33.11
CA ILE A 359 11.60 6.08 -34.00
C ILE A 359 11.30 5.36 -35.32
N ARG A 360 10.06 5.48 -35.77
CA ARG A 360 9.60 4.92 -37.04
C ARG A 360 10.35 5.52 -38.20
N PRO A 361 10.78 4.73 -39.23
CA PRO A 361 11.48 5.25 -40.40
C PRO A 361 10.63 6.26 -41.19
N ASP A 362 9.32 6.08 -41.23
CA ASP A 362 8.37 6.96 -41.91
C ASP A 362 8.13 8.29 -41.15
N ALA A 363 8.50 8.35 -39.89
CA ALA A 363 8.40 9.58 -39.10
C ALA A 363 9.55 10.57 -39.30
N SER A 364 10.70 10.11 -39.81
CA SER A 364 11.88 10.96 -40.02
C SER A 364 12.71 10.49 -41.24
N ALA A 365 12.79 11.35 -42.26
CA ALA A 365 13.59 11.07 -43.47
C ALA A 365 15.07 10.83 -43.13
N ASP A 366 15.64 11.56 -42.17
CA ASP A 366 17.02 11.38 -41.71
C ASP A 366 17.27 10.03 -41.05
N VAL A 367 16.29 9.54 -40.26
CA VAL A 367 16.38 8.21 -39.64
C VAL A 367 16.25 7.12 -40.71
N ALA A 368 15.31 7.29 -41.66
CA ALA A 368 15.15 6.39 -42.79
C ALA A 368 16.42 6.26 -43.60
N GLU A 369 17.06 7.38 -43.95
CA GLU A 369 18.35 7.42 -44.68
C GLU A 369 19.43 6.63 -43.93
N CYS A 370 19.56 6.82 -42.63
CA CYS A 370 20.55 6.09 -41.83
C CYS A 370 20.27 4.56 -41.80
N ILE A 371 19.01 4.15 -41.75
CA ILE A 371 18.60 2.73 -41.77
C ILE A 371 18.93 2.14 -43.17
N GLU A 372 18.60 2.86 -44.25
CA GLU A 372 18.90 2.42 -45.61
C GLU A 372 20.41 2.26 -45.82
N LEU A 373 21.21 3.24 -45.41
CA LEU A 373 22.68 3.18 -45.50
C LEU A 373 23.25 1.97 -44.74
N ARG A 374 22.68 1.63 -43.59
CA ARG A 374 23.10 0.45 -42.82
C ARG A 374 22.70 -0.84 -43.52
N HIS A 375 21.51 -0.91 -44.10
CA HIS A 375 21.02 -2.06 -44.83
C HIS A 375 21.82 -2.25 -46.13
N ASP A 376 21.99 -1.19 -46.89
CA ASP A 376 22.78 -1.21 -48.12
C ASP A 376 24.26 -1.59 -47.84
N GLY A 377 24.84 -1.02 -46.78
CA GLY A 377 26.20 -1.39 -46.36
C GLY A 377 26.34 -2.88 -46.00
N ARG A 378 25.37 -3.48 -45.33
CA ARG A 378 25.37 -4.92 -45.04
C ARG A 378 25.19 -5.77 -46.30
N SER A 379 24.34 -5.32 -47.21
CA SER A 379 24.13 -5.98 -48.50
C SER A 379 25.42 -5.93 -49.35
N ARG A 380 26.12 -4.80 -49.34
CA ARG A 380 27.43 -4.65 -50.01
C ARG A 380 28.51 -5.53 -49.38
N ILE A 381 28.53 -5.69 -48.05
CA ILE A 381 29.42 -6.64 -47.36
C ILE A 381 29.13 -8.09 -47.81
N ALA A 382 27.87 -8.47 -47.93
CA ALA A 382 27.50 -9.80 -48.42
C ALA A 382 27.91 -10.02 -49.89
N ALA A 383 27.69 -8.98 -50.73
CA ALA A 383 28.13 -9.00 -52.12
C ALA A 383 29.66 -9.04 -52.23
N LEU A 384 30.37 -8.31 -51.35
CA LEU A 384 31.83 -8.38 -51.23
C LEU A 384 32.32 -9.77 -50.86
N GLU A 385 31.66 -10.45 -49.91
CA GLU A 385 31.96 -11.81 -49.51
C GLU A 385 31.86 -12.76 -50.71
N GLU A 386 30.78 -12.65 -51.50
CA GLU A 386 30.55 -13.50 -52.65
C GLU A 386 31.56 -13.21 -53.77
N ARG A 387 31.84 -11.94 -54.05
CA ARG A 387 32.85 -11.52 -55.02
C ARG A 387 34.27 -11.99 -54.66
N GLU A 388 34.66 -11.81 -53.38
CA GLU A 388 35.96 -12.25 -52.91
C GLU A 388 36.07 -13.78 -52.84
N ARG A 389 34.98 -14.47 -52.56
CA ARG A 389 34.92 -15.95 -52.63
C ARG A 389 35.14 -16.43 -54.08
N ALA A 390 34.52 -15.75 -55.05
CA ALA A 390 34.70 -16.04 -56.47
C ALA A 390 36.12 -15.69 -56.95
N ARG A 391 36.67 -14.51 -56.55
CA ARG A 391 38.01 -14.03 -56.93
C ARG A 391 39.13 -14.93 -56.43
N THR A 392 39.01 -15.40 -55.17
CA THR A 392 40.06 -16.17 -54.51
C THR A 392 39.92 -17.69 -54.69
N GLY A 393 38.75 -18.16 -55.05
CA GLY A 393 38.40 -19.60 -55.12
C GLY A 393 38.30 -20.28 -53.76
N ILE A 394 38.36 -19.48 -52.65
CA ILE A 394 38.33 -20.00 -51.29
C ILE A 394 36.87 -20.20 -50.84
N LYS A 395 36.36 -21.38 -50.95
CA LYS A 395 34.95 -21.75 -50.60
C LYS A 395 34.61 -21.49 -49.11
N SER A 396 35.61 -21.56 -48.23
CA SER A 396 35.45 -21.34 -46.78
C SER A 396 35.51 -19.86 -46.35
N LEU A 397 35.73 -18.94 -47.28
CA LEU A 397 35.81 -17.50 -47.01
C LEU A 397 34.45 -17.01 -46.48
N LYS A 398 34.46 -16.34 -45.33
CA LYS A 398 33.30 -15.69 -44.74
C LYS A 398 33.68 -14.35 -44.14
N VAL A 399 32.84 -13.33 -44.36
CA VAL A 399 32.97 -12.07 -43.65
C VAL A 399 32.17 -12.15 -42.36
N LYS A 400 32.84 -11.93 -41.21
CA LYS A 400 32.22 -11.93 -39.89
C LYS A 400 32.55 -10.67 -39.13
N TYR A 401 31.62 -10.26 -38.30
CA TYR A 401 31.81 -9.18 -37.34
C TYR A 401 32.38 -9.73 -36.03
N ALA A 402 33.40 -9.07 -35.51
CA ALA A 402 33.98 -9.36 -34.20
C ALA A 402 34.07 -8.07 -33.38
N SER A 403 33.52 -8.03 -32.19
CA SER A 403 33.44 -6.82 -31.35
C SER A 403 34.77 -6.13 -31.10
N ALA A 404 35.87 -6.90 -31.04
CA ALA A 404 37.22 -6.34 -30.83
C ALA A 404 37.92 -5.77 -32.08
N PHE A 405 37.49 -6.18 -33.30
CA PHE A 405 38.24 -5.90 -34.55
C PHE A 405 37.36 -5.46 -35.71
N GLY A 406 36.03 -5.44 -35.56
CA GLY A 406 35.09 -5.09 -36.60
C GLY A 406 34.86 -6.22 -37.61
N TYR A 407 34.50 -5.87 -38.84
CA TYR A 407 34.33 -6.84 -39.92
C TYR A 407 35.68 -7.37 -40.39
N ALA A 408 35.78 -8.70 -40.52
CA ALA A 408 36.98 -9.37 -40.99
C ALA A 408 36.62 -10.58 -41.89
N ILE A 409 37.46 -10.83 -42.89
CA ILE A 409 37.39 -12.03 -43.73
C ILE A 409 38.06 -13.18 -42.98
N GLU A 410 37.29 -14.18 -42.60
CA GLU A 410 37.81 -15.42 -41.98
C GLU A 410 38.12 -16.45 -43.05
N ILE A 411 39.33 -17.01 -43.02
CA ILE A 411 39.82 -18.05 -43.91
C ILE A 411 40.37 -19.18 -43.07
N SER A 412 39.97 -20.45 -43.38
CA SER A 412 40.43 -21.63 -42.68
C SER A 412 41.89 -21.94 -42.95
N LYS A 413 42.60 -22.59 -42.03
CA LYS A 413 44.02 -22.91 -42.10
C LYS A 413 44.44 -23.63 -43.41
N GLY A 414 43.59 -24.54 -43.91
CA GLY A 414 43.90 -25.29 -45.14
C GLY A 414 43.85 -24.50 -46.44
N GLN A 415 43.41 -23.25 -46.40
CA GLN A 415 43.26 -22.37 -47.58
C GLN A 415 44.15 -21.12 -47.49
N LEU A 416 45.02 -21.03 -46.50
CA LEU A 416 45.91 -19.86 -46.31
C LEU A 416 46.88 -19.61 -47.47
N GLY A 417 47.26 -20.65 -48.20
CA GLY A 417 48.13 -20.54 -49.37
C GLY A 417 47.49 -19.81 -50.55
N ASN A 418 46.17 -19.72 -50.60
CA ASN A 418 45.42 -19.05 -51.65
C ASN A 418 45.01 -17.59 -51.28
N VAL A 419 45.51 -17.09 -50.15
CA VAL A 419 45.20 -15.73 -49.71
C VAL A 419 45.93 -14.70 -50.56
N PRO A 420 45.22 -13.73 -51.19
CA PRO A 420 45.84 -12.68 -52.00
C PRO A 420 46.77 -11.78 -51.19
N THR A 421 47.76 -11.19 -51.84
CA THR A 421 48.75 -10.30 -51.21
C THR A 421 48.18 -8.96 -50.74
N ASP A 422 47.00 -8.56 -51.22
CA ASP A 422 46.27 -7.38 -50.83
C ASP A 422 45.45 -7.57 -49.51
N TYR A 423 45.41 -8.80 -48.97
CA TYR A 423 44.80 -9.04 -47.69
C TYR A 423 45.72 -8.73 -46.52
N VAL A 424 45.31 -7.80 -45.64
CA VAL A 424 46.08 -7.44 -44.45
C VAL A 424 45.64 -8.35 -43.30
N ARG A 425 46.57 -9.16 -42.78
CA ARG A 425 46.32 -10.02 -41.65
C ARG A 425 46.08 -9.23 -40.37
N LYS A 426 45.02 -9.54 -39.61
CA LYS A 426 44.65 -8.90 -38.35
C LYS A 426 44.76 -9.84 -37.14
N GLN A 427 44.36 -11.12 -37.26
CA GLN A 427 44.34 -12.04 -36.14
C GLN A 427 44.51 -13.49 -36.60
N THR A 428 45.21 -14.28 -35.80
CA THR A 428 45.29 -15.73 -35.95
C THR A 428 44.28 -16.38 -34.98
N LEU A 429 43.50 -17.32 -35.52
CA LEU A 429 42.54 -18.15 -34.74
C LEU A 429 43.04 -19.59 -34.71
N THR A 430 42.48 -20.36 -33.79
CA THR A 430 42.73 -21.83 -33.70
C THR A 430 42.33 -22.56 -35.00
N SER A 431 41.29 -22.08 -35.68
CA SER A 431 40.72 -22.70 -36.91
C SER A 431 41.11 -22.00 -38.23
N GLY A 432 41.75 -20.81 -38.19
CA GLY A 432 42.03 -20.02 -39.40
C GLY A 432 42.71 -18.69 -39.09
N GLU A 433 42.63 -17.77 -40.01
CA GLU A 433 43.12 -16.40 -39.88
C GLU A 433 42.06 -15.39 -40.34
N ARG A 434 42.16 -14.16 -39.75
CA ARG A 434 41.31 -13.02 -40.09
C ARG A 434 42.10 -12.00 -40.88
N PHE A 435 41.49 -11.54 -41.94
CA PHE A 435 42.07 -10.56 -42.86
C PHE A 435 41.14 -9.36 -43.07
N VAL A 436 41.67 -8.23 -43.46
CA VAL A 436 40.91 -7.03 -43.80
C VAL A 436 41.44 -6.50 -45.13
N ILE A 437 40.52 -5.99 -45.98
CA ILE A 437 40.82 -5.27 -47.21
C ILE A 437 40.31 -3.82 -47.10
N PRO A 438 40.87 -2.86 -47.83
CA PRO A 438 40.49 -1.43 -47.76
C PRO A 438 38.99 -1.20 -47.94
N GLU A 439 38.38 -1.81 -48.95
CA GLU A 439 36.94 -1.70 -49.26
C GLU A 439 36.06 -2.18 -48.10
N LEU A 440 36.41 -3.29 -47.44
CA LEU A 440 35.69 -3.79 -46.26
C LEU A 440 35.77 -2.78 -45.10
N LYS A 441 36.92 -2.12 -44.96
CA LYS A 441 37.13 -1.10 -43.92
C LYS A 441 36.33 0.19 -44.19
N GLU A 442 36.23 0.62 -45.45
CA GLU A 442 35.41 1.76 -45.86
C GLU A 442 33.92 1.48 -45.61
N LEU A 443 33.42 0.28 -45.96
CA LEU A 443 32.05 -0.14 -45.68
C LEU A 443 31.78 -0.19 -44.17
N GLU A 444 32.70 -0.71 -43.37
CA GLU A 444 32.61 -0.72 -41.93
C GLU A 444 32.45 0.69 -41.33
N ILE A 445 33.30 1.62 -41.77
CA ILE A 445 33.26 3.03 -41.32
C ILE A 445 31.92 3.66 -41.72
N ALA A 446 31.45 3.43 -42.93
CA ALA A 446 30.15 3.95 -43.37
C ALA A 446 28.98 3.43 -42.54
N ILE A 447 28.94 2.12 -42.25
CA ILE A 447 27.91 1.49 -41.42
C ILE A 447 27.98 2.05 -39.99
N ALA A 448 29.17 2.13 -39.40
CA ALA A 448 29.34 2.60 -38.02
C ALA A 448 28.98 4.11 -37.87
N SER A 449 29.30 4.92 -38.87
CA SER A 449 28.93 6.35 -38.89
C SER A 449 27.41 6.53 -39.03
N ALA A 450 26.77 5.77 -39.92
CA ALA A 450 25.31 5.80 -40.09
C ALA A 450 24.59 5.32 -38.81
N GLN A 451 25.11 4.31 -38.11
CA GLN A 451 24.56 3.84 -36.84
C GLN A 451 24.68 4.91 -35.75
N THR A 452 25.84 5.55 -35.62
CA THR A 452 26.03 6.60 -34.61
C THR A 452 25.15 7.83 -34.91
N ARG A 453 24.99 8.20 -36.19
CA ARG A 453 24.09 9.28 -36.62
C ARG A 453 22.64 8.94 -36.31
N GLN A 454 22.20 7.70 -36.59
CA GLN A 454 20.86 7.22 -36.27
C GLN A 454 20.54 7.35 -34.77
N TYR A 455 21.42 6.86 -33.89
CA TYR A 455 21.20 6.92 -32.44
C TYR A 455 21.05 8.36 -31.96
N ARG A 456 21.88 9.29 -32.42
CA ARG A 456 21.78 10.72 -32.06
C ARG A 456 20.46 11.35 -32.52
N LEU A 457 20.00 10.99 -33.73
CA LEU A 457 18.74 11.49 -34.27
C LEU A 457 17.56 10.92 -33.49
N GLU A 458 17.56 9.61 -33.21
CA GLU A 458 16.51 8.98 -32.43
C GLU A 458 16.47 9.51 -30.98
N GLU A 459 17.64 9.76 -30.37
CA GLU A 459 17.74 10.38 -29.04
C GLU A 459 17.09 11.76 -29.01
N ALA A 460 17.45 12.63 -29.98
CA ALA A 460 16.89 13.97 -30.06
C ALA A 460 15.39 13.99 -30.35
N LEU A 461 14.89 13.08 -31.17
CA LEU A 461 13.44 12.93 -31.43
C LEU A 461 12.72 12.36 -30.21
N TYR A 462 13.31 11.40 -29.53
CA TYR A 462 12.76 10.84 -28.31
C TYR A 462 12.67 11.87 -27.17
N GLU A 463 13.68 12.71 -27.00
CA GLU A 463 13.64 13.81 -26.03
C GLU A 463 12.48 14.78 -26.31
N ARG A 464 12.20 15.10 -27.56
CA ARG A 464 11.03 15.91 -27.94
C ARG A 464 9.71 15.22 -27.61
N LEU A 465 9.61 13.90 -27.79
CA LEU A 465 8.45 13.14 -27.37
C LEU A 465 8.27 13.19 -25.86
N VAL A 466 9.33 13.00 -25.09
CA VAL A 466 9.31 13.12 -23.62
C VAL A 466 8.87 14.52 -23.21
N GLU A 467 9.32 15.58 -23.89
CA GLU A 467 8.89 16.96 -23.62
C GLU A 467 7.39 17.18 -23.94
N SER A 468 6.90 16.62 -25.05
CA SER A 468 5.47 16.67 -25.39
C SER A 468 4.60 15.97 -24.34
N VAL A 469 5.02 14.80 -23.84
CA VAL A 469 4.33 14.10 -22.75
C VAL A 469 4.43 14.90 -21.45
N ALA A 470 5.59 15.51 -21.17
CA ALA A 470 5.80 16.32 -19.96
C ALA A 470 4.89 17.55 -19.91
N ALA A 471 4.53 18.13 -21.05
CA ALA A 471 3.56 19.22 -21.13
C ALA A 471 2.13 18.79 -20.72
N CYS A 472 1.82 17.50 -20.82
CA CYS A 472 0.50 16.94 -20.50
C CYS A 472 0.44 16.26 -19.13
N VAL A 473 1.48 16.36 -18.30
CA VAL A 473 1.60 15.61 -17.02
C VAL A 473 0.39 15.77 -16.14
N GLU A 474 -0.09 16.98 -15.90
CA GLU A 474 -1.20 17.21 -14.95
C GLU A 474 -2.53 16.60 -15.47
N THR A 475 -2.80 16.71 -16.76
CA THR A 475 -4.01 16.13 -17.37
C THR A 475 -3.94 14.60 -17.43
N LEU A 476 -2.77 14.03 -17.68
CA LEU A 476 -2.54 12.58 -17.63
C LEU A 476 -2.69 12.03 -16.21
N LEU A 477 -2.24 12.76 -15.19
CA LEU A 477 -2.42 12.37 -13.79
C LEU A 477 -3.88 12.46 -13.34
N ALA A 478 -4.63 13.47 -13.81
CA ALA A 478 -6.07 13.55 -13.58
C ALA A 478 -6.83 12.37 -14.23
N THR A 479 -6.41 11.98 -15.43
CA THR A 479 -6.92 10.77 -16.12
C THR A 479 -6.58 9.50 -15.33
N ALA A 480 -5.35 9.38 -14.80
CA ALA A 480 -4.95 8.24 -13.98
C ALA A 480 -5.80 8.12 -12.71
N ASP A 481 -6.11 9.25 -12.04
CA ASP A 481 -7.00 9.27 -10.88
C ASP A 481 -8.42 8.81 -11.25
N ALA A 482 -8.96 9.28 -12.37
CA ALA A 482 -10.29 8.87 -12.84
C ALA A 482 -10.33 7.36 -13.17
N ILE A 483 -9.30 6.83 -13.83
CA ILE A 483 -9.16 5.41 -14.14
C ILE A 483 -9.07 4.59 -12.84
N ALA A 484 -8.31 5.04 -11.85
CA ALA A 484 -8.20 4.35 -10.57
C ALA A 484 -9.55 4.29 -9.82
N GLU A 485 -10.30 5.41 -9.79
CA GLU A 485 -11.64 5.45 -9.19
C GLU A 485 -12.64 4.54 -9.93
N LEU A 486 -12.56 4.53 -11.24
CA LEU A 486 -13.39 3.67 -12.10
C LEU A 486 -13.10 2.19 -11.84
N ASP A 487 -11.82 1.83 -11.77
CA ASP A 487 -11.37 0.45 -11.51
C ASP A 487 -11.80 -0.05 -10.14
N VAL A 488 -11.67 0.79 -9.09
CA VAL A 488 -12.14 0.45 -7.75
C VAL A 488 -13.66 0.27 -7.72
N ALA A 489 -14.43 1.18 -8.31
CA ALA A 489 -15.89 1.06 -8.36
C ALA A 489 -16.32 -0.22 -9.09
N CYS A 490 -15.65 -0.54 -10.19
CA CYS A 490 -15.86 -1.75 -10.98
C CYS A 490 -15.49 -3.03 -10.18
N ALA A 491 -14.36 -3.01 -9.45
CA ALA A 491 -13.90 -4.11 -8.61
C ALA A 491 -14.88 -4.40 -7.46
N LEU A 492 -15.33 -3.34 -6.75
CA LEU A 492 -16.31 -3.46 -5.67
C LEU A 492 -17.67 -3.95 -6.17
N ALA A 493 -18.12 -3.48 -7.33
CA ALA A 493 -19.34 -3.96 -7.98
C ALA A 493 -19.23 -5.43 -8.41
N HIS A 494 -18.04 -5.86 -8.85
CA HIS A 494 -17.79 -7.26 -9.19
C HIS A 494 -17.96 -8.15 -7.95
N VAL A 495 -17.32 -7.80 -6.83
CA VAL A 495 -17.45 -8.54 -5.56
C VAL A 495 -18.89 -8.54 -5.08
N ALA A 496 -19.60 -7.40 -5.18
CA ALA A 496 -21.00 -7.30 -4.78
C ALA A 496 -21.89 -8.25 -5.56
N GLY A 497 -21.71 -8.33 -6.88
CA GLY A 497 -22.47 -9.25 -7.74
C GLY A 497 -22.08 -10.72 -7.54
N GLU A 498 -20.77 -11.02 -7.36
CA GLU A 498 -20.27 -12.38 -7.14
C GLU A 498 -20.77 -12.98 -5.83
N ARG A 499 -20.86 -12.17 -4.76
CA ARG A 499 -21.10 -12.64 -3.39
C ARG A 499 -22.43 -12.23 -2.79
N GLY A 500 -23.29 -11.57 -3.56
CA GLY A 500 -24.59 -11.11 -3.10
C GLY A 500 -24.48 -10.10 -1.95
N TYR A 501 -23.54 -9.14 -2.05
CA TYR A 501 -23.42 -8.05 -1.09
C TYR A 501 -24.50 -6.99 -1.37
N VAL A 502 -24.93 -6.28 -0.33
CA VAL A 502 -26.01 -5.29 -0.40
C VAL A 502 -25.51 -3.89 -0.11
N ARG A 503 -26.18 -2.89 -0.68
CA ARG A 503 -25.88 -1.48 -0.41
C ARG A 503 -26.30 -1.13 1.02
N PRO A 504 -25.39 -0.62 1.90
CA PRO A 504 -25.76 -0.15 3.22
C PRO A 504 -26.55 1.15 3.14
N GLN A 505 -27.49 1.36 4.09
CA GLN A 505 -28.24 2.60 4.24
C GLN A 505 -27.62 3.44 5.36
N PHE A 506 -27.24 4.68 5.06
CA PHE A 506 -26.74 5.61 6.07
C PHE A 506 -27.89 6.35 6.75
N VAL A 507 -27.84 6.39 8.10
CA VAL A 507 -28.83 7.06 8.95
C VAL A 507 -28.18 8.14 9.81
N ALA A 508 -28.96 9.15 10.21
CA ALA A 508 -28.43 10.30 10.96
C ALA A 508 -28.06 9.99 12.41
N ASN A 509 -28.72 9.01 13.02
CA ASN A 509 -28.52 8.57 14.39
C ASN A 509 -27.34 7.57 14.50
N SER A 510 -26.76 7.48 15.70
CA SER A 510 -25.65 6.54 15.97
C SER A 510 -26.20 5.11 16.16
N THR A 511 -26.31 4.39 15.05
CA THR A 511 -26.90 3.04 14.98
C THR A 511 -26.04 2.14 14.11
N ILE A 512 -25.92 0.87 14.47
CA ILE A 512 -25.42 -0.21 13.64
C ILE A 512 -26.46 -1.32 13.68
N ASP A 513 -27.19 -1.50 12.61
CA ASP A 513 -28.24 -2.51 12.48
C ASP A 513 -27.95 -3.37 11.26
N VAL A 514 -27.57 -4.61 11.48
CA VAL A 514 -27.16 -5.58 10.46
C VAL A 514 -28.00 -6.84 10.60
N VAL A 515 -28.58 -7.25 9.50
CA VAL A 515 -29.32 -8.52 9.42
C VAL A 515 -28.54 -9.51 8.57
N ASP A 516 -28.37 -10.74 9.07
CA ASP A 516 -27.60 -11.81 8.42
C ASP A 516 -26.19 -11.36 7.97
N GLY A 517 -25.49 -10.65 8.84
CA GLY A 517 -24.13 -10.19 8.57
C GLY A 517 -23.14 -11.36 8.46
N ARG A 518 -22.19 -11.27 7.54
CA ARG A 518 -21.16 -12.27 7.29
C ARG A 518 -19.77 -11.65 7.36
N HIS A 519 -18.77 -12.42 7.80
CA HIS A 519 -17.40 -11.98 7.85
C HIS A 519 -16.74 -12.09 6.45
N PRO A 520 -16.40 -10.99 5.77
CA PRO A 520 -16.00 -11.02 4.35
C PRO A 520 -14.82 -11.96 4.06
N VAL A 521 -13.81 -11.97 4.94
CA VAL A 521 -12.60 -12.78 4.73
C VAL A 521 -12.88 -14.26 5.03
N ILE A 522 -13.58 -14.56 6.12
CA ILE A 522 -13.85 -15.96 6.50
C ILE A 522 -14.86 -16.59 5.54
N GLU A 523 -15.90 -15.86 5.13
CA GLU A 523 -16.84 -16.29 4.09
C GLU A 523 -16.09 -16.64 2.79
N ALA A 524 -15.12 -15.82 2.39
CA ALA A 524 -14.32 -16.07 1.20
C ALA A 524 -13.48 -17.36 1.28
N LEU A 525 -13.07 -17.75 2.49
CA LEU A 525 -12.26 -18.96 2.73
C LEU A 525 -13.11 -20.21 3.01
N ALA A 526 -14.25 -20.04 3.68
CA ALA A 526 -15.12 -21.13 4.13
C ALA A 526 -16.30 -21.44 3.18
N GLY A 527 -16.59 -20.54 2.24
CA GLY A 527 -17.74 -20.65 1.32
C GLY A 527 -19.07 -20.69 2.07
N ASP A 528 -20.01 -21.50 1.59
CA ASP A 528 -21.37 -21.61 2.13
C ASP A 528 -21.47 -22.15 3.58
N ALA A 529 -20.34 -22.53 4.17
CA ALA A 529 -20.29 -23.01 5.56
C ALA A 529 -20.31 -21.88 6.60
N PHE A 530 -20.25 -20.60 6.21
CA PHE A 530 -20.28 -19.48 7.13
C PHE A 530 -21.70 -19.26 7.69
N VAL A 531 -21.81 -19.10 9.01
CA VAL A 531 -23.10 -18.85 9.70
C VAL A 531 -23.32 -17.35 9.87
N PRO A 532 -24.33 -16.74 9.21
CA PRO A 532 -24.65 -15.33 9.36
C PRO A 532 -25.15 -14.98 10.76
N ASN A 533 -24.91 -13.75 11.20
CA ASN A 533 -25.36 -13.24 12.49
C ASN A 533 -25.88 -11.81 12.39
N ASP A 534 -26.91 -11.52 13.20
CA ASP A 534 -27.45 -10.18 13.34
C ASP A 534 -26.62 -9.37 14.35
N LEU A 535 -26.57 -8.05 14.12
CA LEU A 535 -25.96 -7.09 15.04
C LEU A 535 -26.86 -5.88 15.18
N HIS A 536 -27.30 -5.60 16.39
CA HIS A 536 -28.10 -4.43 16.69
C HIS A 536 -27.43 -3.59 17.78
N LEU A 537 -27.04 -2.35 17.45
CA LEU A 537 -26.58 -1.33 18.38
C LEU A 537 -27.30 -0.02 18.03
N ALA A 538 -28.01 0.57 19.00
CA ALA A 538 -28.85 1.72 18.76
C ALA A 538 -28.47 2.94 19.59
N GLU A 539 -28.83 4.12 19.14
CA GLU A 539 -28.63 5.37 19.87
C GLU A 539 -29.42 5.43 21.18
N ARG A 540 -30.63 4.87 21.18
CA ARG A 540 -31.50 4.71 22.35
C ARG A 540 -31.83 3.22 22.50
N GLY A 541 -31.43 2.62 23.60
CA GLY A 541 -31.58 1.17 23.86
C GLY A 541 -30.24 0.47 23.93
N GLU A 542 -30.10 -0.65 23.27
CA GLU A 542 -28.90 -1.49 23.32
C GLU A 542 -27.72 -0.82 22.63
N ARG A 543 -26.77 -0.34 23.40
CA ARG A 543 -25.58 0.33 22.93
C ARG A 543 -24.30 -0.41 23.26
N PHE A 544 -24.40 -1.31 24.25
CA PHE A 544 -23.32 -2.13 24.76
C PHE A 544 -23.74 -3.60 24.70
N MET A 545 -23.20 -4.36 23.78
CA MET A 545 -23.42 -5.79 23.63
C MET A 545 -22.41 -6.56 24.47
N LEU A 546 -22.86 -7.23 25.53
CA LEU A 546 -22.04 -8.15 26.31
C LEU A 546 -22.16 -9.56 25.73
N LEU A 547 -21.07 -10.11 25.22
CA LEU A 547 -21.03 -11.38 24.50
C LEU A 547 -20.33 -12.47 25.33
N THR A 548 -21.06 -13.50 25.73
CA THR A 548 -20.54 -14.65 26.49
C THR A 548 -20.48 -15.92 25.63
N GLY A 549 -19.79 -16.94 26.08
CA GLY A 549 -19.72 -18.25 25.42
C GLY A 549 -18.30 -18.79 25.23
N PRO A 550 -18.16 -19.99 24.65
CA PRO A 550 -16.86 -20.67 24.49
C PRO A 550 -15.93 -19.97 23.48
N ASN A 551 -14.62 -20.14 23.66
CA ASN A 551 -13.60 -19.50 22.78
C ASN A 551 -13.72 -19.93 21.31
N MET A 552 -14.04 -21.17 21.03
CA MET A 552 -14.22 -21.68 19.67
C MET A 552 -15.61 -21.37 19.08
N GLY A 553 -16.46 -20.67 19.81
CA GLY A 553 -17.83 -20.33 19.40
C GLY A 553 -17.89 -19.23 18.31
N GLY A 554 -16.80 -18.51 18.05
CA GLY A 554 -16.74 -17.46 17.02
C GLY A 554 -16.93 -16.03 17.55
N LYS A 555 -16.79 -15.79 18.89
CA LYS A 555 -16.91 -14.44 19.49
C LYS A 555 -16.01 -13.41 18.81
N SER A 556 -14.70 -13.66 18.76
CA SER A 556 -13.71 -12.76 18.14
C SER A 556 -13.95 -12.56 16.64
N THR A 557 -14.45 -13.59 15.94
CA THR A 557 -14.87 -13.51 14.54
C THR A 557 -16.04 -12.55 14.37
N PHE A 558 -17.04 -12.63 15.25
CA PHE A 558 -18.20 -11.74 15.22
C PHE A 558 -17.83 -10.28 15.53
N LEU A 559 -16.93 -10.05 16.49
CA LEU A 559 -16.41 -8.71 16.77
C LEU A 559 -15.72 -8.13 15.52
N ARG A 560 -14.81 -8.88 14.91
CA ARG A 560 -14.11 -8.45 13.69
C ARG A 560 -15.07 -8.21 12.53
N GLN A 561 -16.08 -9.07 12.34
CA GLN A 561 -17.13 -8.90 11.35
C GLN A 561 -17.79 -7.52 11.47
N ALA A 562 -18.18 -7.10 12.67
CA ALA A 562 -18.82 -5.81 12.91
C ALA A 562 -17.96 -4.64 12.40
N ALA A 563 -16.67 -4.62 12.73
CA ALA A 563 -15.76 -3.58 12.26
C ALA A 563 -15.54 -3.60 10.74
N LEU A 564 -15.38 -4.80 10.16
CA LEU A 564 -15.16 -4.94 8.72
C LEU A 564 -16.37 -4.50 7.90
N LEU A 565 -17.60 -4.75 8.40
CA LEU A 565 -18.82 -4.25 7.78
C LEU A 565 -18.89 -2.72 7.81
N VAL A 566 -18.53 -2.08 8.92
CA VAL A 566 -18.46 -0.62 9.04
C VAL A 566 -17.41 -0.05 8.09
N ILE A 567 -16.21 -0.65 8.01
CA ILE A 567 -15.15 -0.22 7.11
C ILE A 567 -15.62 -0.32 5.65
N LEU A 568 -16.20 -1.46 5.24
CA LEU A 568 -16.74 -1.64 3.89
C LEU A 568 -17.80 -0.58 3.56
N ALA A 569 -18.75 -0.36 4.47
CA ALA A 569 -19.78 0.67 4.27
C ALA A 569 -19.17 2.07 4.09
N GLN A 570 -18.20 2.45 4.94
CA GLN A 570 -17.62 3.80 4.94
C GLN A 570 -16.52 4.03 3.88
N ILE A 571 -16.10 2.99 3.16
CA ILE A 571 -15.34 3.16 1.90
C ILE A 571 -16.26 3.29 0.67
N GLY A 572 -17.58 3.17 0.84
CA GLY A 572 -18.57 3.19 -0.24
C GLY A 572 -18.79 1.84 -0.91
N ALA A 573 -18.32 0.75 -0.31
CA ALA A 573 -18.55 -0.62 -0.79
C ALA A 573 -19.92 -1.16 -0.35
N TYR A 574 -20.41 -2.17 -1.05
CA TYR A 574 -21.49 -3.03 -0.60
C TYR A 574 -20.99 -3.99 0.48
N VAL A 575 -21.87 -4.46 1.34
CA VAL A 575 -21.57 -5.24 2.55
C VAL A 575 -22.12 -6.64 2.50
N PRO A 576 -21.43 -7.65 3.05
CA PRO A 576 -21.92 -9.02 3.17
C PRO A 576 -23.01 -9.12 4.27
N ALA A 577 -24.22 -8.74 3.93
CA ALA A 577 -25.39 -8.82 4.80
C ALA A 577 -26.67 -8.97 3.98
N ARG A 578 -27.80 -9.28 4.62
CA ARG A 578 -29.12 -9.17 3.98
C ARG A 578 -29.59 -7.71 3.93
N SER A 579 -29.31 -6.95 5.01
CA SER A 579 -29.51 -5.52 5.08
C SER A 579 -28.59 -4.90 6.12
N MET A 580 -28.24 -3.60 5.94
CA MET A 580 -27.47 -2.83 6.92
C MET A 580 -27.96 -1.39 6.95
N ALA A 581 -28.28 -0.88 8.16
CA ALA A 581 -28.46 0.53 8.46
C ALA A 581 -27.32 1.00 9.37
N LEU A 582 -26.64 2.08 8.99
CA LEU A 582 -25.41 2.53 9.64
C LEU A 582 -25.42 4.04 9.90
N GLY A 583 -25.25 4.44 11.15
CA GLY A 583 -24.82 5.81 11.50
C GLY A 583 -23.30 5.94 11.30
N ILE A 584 -22.84 7.13 10.95
CA ILE A 584 -21.40 7.38 10.73
C ILE A 584 -20.60 7.07 11.99
N VAL A 585 -19.66 6.16 11.88
CA VAL A 585 -18.66 5.83 12.90
C VAL A 585 -17.40 6.68 12.65
N ASP A 586 -16.89 7.32 13.70
CA ASP A 586 -15.70 8.18 13.61
C ASP A 586 -14.41 7.50 14.03
N ARG A 587 -14.49 6.47 14.88
CA ARG A 587 -13.33 5.71 15.37
C ARG A 587 -13.70 4.25 15.56
N ILE A 588 -12.78 3.36 15.23
CA ILE A 588 -12.89 1.93 15.56
C ILE A 588 -11.68 1.57 16.39
N PHE A 589 -11.93 1.02 17.58
CA PHE A 589 -10.89 0.50 18.46
C PHE A 589 -11.08 -0.98 18.69
N THR A 590 -9.98 -1.72 18.66
CA THR A 590 -9.99 -3.16 18.93
C THR A 590 -9.01 -3.49 20.04
N ARG A 591 -9.48 -4.31 20.98
CA ARG A 591 -8.66 -5.05 21.92
C ARG A 591 -8.99 -6.52 21.72
N ILE A 592 -8.31 -7.20 20.81
CA ILE A 592 -8.58 -8.59 20.40
C ILE A 592 -7.28 -9.38 20.43
N GLY A 593 -7.23 -10.42 21.28
CA GLY A 593 -6.07 -11.30 21.42
C GLY A 593 -4.91 -10.69 22.22
N ALA A 594 -4.09 -11.55 22.82
CA ALA A 594 -2.83 -11.17 23.44
C ALA A 594 -1.70 -11.46 22.43
N GLY A 595 -1.17 -10.45 21.78
CA GLY A 595 0.09 -10.56 21.06
C GLY A 595 1.22 -10.49 22.08
N ASP A 596 2.03 -11.54 22.20
CA ASP A 596 3.30 -11.45 22.92
C ASP A 596 4.23 -10.52 22.12
N ASP A 597 4.39 -9.29 22.60
CA ASP A 597 5.41 -8.40 22.07
C ASP A 597 6.74 -8.63 22.82
N LEU A 598 7.42 -9.71 22.44
CA LEU A 598 8.72 -10.08 22.97
C LEU A 598 9.79 -9.00 22.74
N ALA A 599 9.57 -8.11 21.77
CA ALA A 599 10.54 -7.08 21.39
C ALA A 599 10.54 -5.87 22.35
N SER A 600 9.40 -5.56 22.98
CA SER A 600 9.26 -4.42 23.89
C SER A 600 9.64 -4.74 25.35
N GLY A 601 9.76 -6.01 25.73
CA GLY A 601 10.05 -6.45 27.10
C GLY A 601 8.92 -6.17 28.11
N HIS A 602 7.74 -5.73 27.64
CA HIS A 602 6.57 -5.49 28.50
C HIS A 602 5.76 -6.77 28.72
N SER A 603 5.16 -6.90 29.90
CA SER A 603 4.22 -8.01 30.15
C SER A 603 3.00 -7.86 29.26
N THR A 604 2.41 -8.99 28.83
CA THR A 604 1.14 -9.01 28.07
C THR A 604 0.03 -8.24 28.76
N PHE A 605 -0.02 -8.28 30.09
CA PHE A 605 -0.98 -7.53 30.89
C PHE A 605 -0.78 -6.01 30.81
N TYR A 606 0.50 -5.55 30.84
CA TYR A 606 0.81 -4.12 30.68
C TYR A 606 0.38 -3.60 29.29
N VAL A 607 0.66 -4.35 28.25
CA VAL A 607 0.22 -4.02 26.88
C VAL A 607 -1.31 -3.93 26.83
N GLU A 608 -1.99 -4.92 27.41
CA GLU A 608 -3.45 -4.96 27.49
C GLU A 608 -4.03 -3.70 28.18
N MET A 609 -3.48 -3.31 29.32
CA MET A 609 -3.92 -2.13 30.06
C MET A 609 -3.61 -0.84 29.32
N SER A 610 -2.49 -0.76 28.61
CA SER A 610 -2.13 0.38 27.78
C SER A 610 -3.11 0.57 26.62
N GLU A 611 -3.50 -0.53 25.93
CA GLU A 611 -4.52 -0.51 24.89
C GLU A 611 -5.88 -0.07 25.42
N ALA A 612 -6.32 -0.65 26.56
CA ALA A 612 -7.55 -0.26 27.21
C ALA A 612 -7.55 1.24 27.62
N SER A 613 -6.43 1.74 28.18
CA SER A 613 -6.27 3.15 28.51
C SER A 613 -6.39 4.07 27.28
N ASN A 614 -5.79 3.68 26.14
CA ASN A 614 -5.91 4.42 24.89
C ASN A 614 -7.37 4.50 24.40
N ILE A 615 -8.10 3.38 24.49
CA ILE A 615 -9.53 3.32 24.14
C ILE A 615 -10.34 4.27 25.01
N LEU A 616 -10.19 4.17 26.35
CA LEU A 616 -10.98 4.94 27.31
C LEU A 616 -10.78 6.45 27.19
N ARG A 617 -9.55 6.89 26.90
CA ARG A 617 -9.25 8.33 26.72
C ARG A 617 -9.72 8.93 25.41
N ARG A 618 -9.87 8.10 24.35
CA ARG A 618 -10.08 8.59 22.99
C ARG A 618 -11.42 8.23 22.38
N CYS A 619 -12.20 7.36 23.01
CA CYS A 619 -13.51 7.01 22.49
C CYS A 619 -14.47 8.21 22.48
N THR A 620 -15.35 8.23 21.52
CA THR A 620 -16.41 9.24 21.34
C THR A 620 -17.76 8.53 21.32
N ARG A 621 -18.83 9.28 21.33
CA ARG A 621 -20.17 8.75 21.16
C ARG A 621 -20.37 7.95 19.87
N ARG A 622 -19.65 8.31 18.79
CA ARG A 622 -19.73 7.62 17.49
C ARG A 622 -18.68 6.55 17.30
N SER A 623 -17.90 6.24 18.34
CA SER A 623 -16.89 5.17 18.28
C SER A 623 -17.52 3.79 18.36
N LEU A 624 -16.91 2.83 17.66
CA LEU A 624 -17.17 1.40 17.78
C LEU A 624 -16.01 0.74 18.53
N LEU A 625 -16.30 0.16 19.69
CA LEU A 625 -15.32 -0.54 20.52
C LEU A 625 -15.50 -2.05 20.40
N LEU A 626 -14.42 -2.76 20.13
CA LEU A 626 -14.38 -4.24 20.06
C LEU A 626 -13.40 -4.74 21.11
N ILE A 627 -13.93 -5.17 22.25
CA ILE A 627 -13.15 -5.58 23.42
C ILE A 627 -13.32 -7.08 23.61
N ASP A 628 -12.22 -7.82 23.51
CA ASP A 628 -12.21 -9.27 23.65
C ASP A 628 -11.34 -9.69 24.84
N GLU A 629 -11.98 -10.26 25.85
CA GLU A 629 -11.36 -10.94 26.99
C GLU A 629 -10.39 -10.09 27.83
N VAL A 630 -10.75 -8.85 28.13
CA VAL A 630 -9.97 -7.98 29.03
C VAL A 630 -9.93 -8.54 30.45
N GLY A 631 -8.76 -8.46 31.11
CA GLY A 631 -8.52 -8.91 32.48
C GLY A 631 -7.98 -10.34 32.61
N ARG A 632 -7.63 -11.01 31.50
CA ARG A 632 -7.07 -12.38 31.54
C ARG A 632 -5.60 -12.44 31.96
N GLY A 633 -4.85 -11.37 31.79
CA GLY A 633 -3.41 -11.35 32.06
C GLY A 633 -3.03 -11.28 33.56
N THR A 634 -4.00 -11.31 34.48
CA THR A 634 -3.80 -11.19 35.92
C THR A 634 -4.66 -12.19 36.71
N GLY A 635 -4.66 -12.10 38.05
CA GLY A 635 -5.51 -12.93 38.90
C GLY A 635 -7.00 -12.72 38.62
N THR A 636 -7.82 -13.79 38.78
CA THR A 636 -9.22 -13.79 38.38
C THR A 636 -10.05 -12.66 39.03
N ILE A 637 -9.79 -12.35 40.30
CA ILE A 637 -10.51 -11.29 41.03
C ILE A 637 -10.13 -9.91 40.48
N ASP A 638 -8.83 -9.64 40.32
CA ASP A 638 -8.35 -8.37 39.79
C ASP A 638 -8.81 -8.17 38.33
N GLY A 639 -8.75 -9.25 37.52
CA GLY A 639 -9.20 -9.23 36.13
C GLY A 639 -10.70 -8.92 36.02
N LEU A 640 -11.56 -9.55 36.83
CA LEU A 640 -12.96 -9.25 36.86
C LEU A 640 -13.24 -7.81 37.32
N ALA A 641 -12.57 -7.37 38.41
CA ALA A 641 -12.73 -6.00 38.93
C ALA A 641 -12.36 -4.93 37.87
N ILE A 642 -11.26 -5.12 37.15
CA ILE A 642 -10.84 -4.22 36.08
C ILE A 642 -11.83 -4.25 34.92
N ALA A 643 -12.24 -5.43 34.46
CA ALA A 643 -13.20 -5.58 33.37
C ALA A 643 -14.53 -4.91 33.70
N GLN A 644 -15.03 -5.11 34.92
CA GLN A 644 -16.25 -4.46 35.40
C GLN A 644 -16.10 -2.95 35.48
N ALA A 645 -14.98 -2.44 36.03
CA ALA A 645 -14.72 -1.02 36.13
C ALA A 645 -14.65 -0.34 34.76
N ILE A 646 -14.04 -0.99 33.75
CA ILE A 646 -14.02 -0.51 32.36
C ILE A 646 -15.44 -0.41 31.81
N CYS A 647 -16.26 -1.44 31.99
CA CYS A 647 -17.67 -1.42 31.56
C CYS A 647 -18.43 -0.29 32.22
N GLU A 648 -18.33 -0.16 33.56
CA GLU A 648 -19.04 0.88 34.33
C GLU A 648 -18.57 2.29 33.95
N TYR A 649 -17.28 2.48 33.68
CA TYR A 649 -16.75 3.75 33.19
C TYR A 649 -17.36 4.14 31.84
N LEU A 650 -17.34 3.23 30.85
CA LEU A 650 -17.92 3.46 29.53
C LEU A 650 -19.42 3.74 29.59
N LEU A 651 -20.15 2.99 30.40
CA LEU A 651 -21.60 3.15 30.61
C LEU A 651 -21.94 4.45 31.38
N GLY A 652 -21.06 4.84 32.30
CA GLY A 652 -21.19 6.10 33.07
C GLY A 652 -21.04 7.37 32.22
N LEU A 653 -20.56 7.27 30.98
CA LEU A 653 -20.57 8.36 30.01
C LEU A 653 -21.99 8.71 29.52
N GLU A 654 -22.99 7.89 29.85
CA GLU A 654 -24.42 8.11 29.57
C GLU A 654 -24.71 8.43 28.09
N THR A 655 -25.10 9.67 27.79
CA THR A 655 -25.39 10.09 26.41
C THR A 655 -24.16 10.14 25.50
N GLN A 656 -22.96 10.13 26.06
CA GLN A 656 -21.69 10.10 25.35
C GLN A 656 -21.09 8.69 25.27
N ALA A 657 -21.76 7.67 25.81
CA ALA A 657 -21.30 6.29 25.76
C ALA A 657 -21.05 5.83 24.30
N PRO A 658 -19.92 5.19 23.99
CA PRO A 658 -19.66 4.62 22.67
C PRO A 658 -20.54 3.39 22.38
N MET A 659 -20.56 2.93 21.14
CA MET A 659 -21.08 1.62 20.79
C MET A 659 -19.99 0.58 21.10
N ALA A 660 -20.35 -0.50 21.82
CA ALA A 660 -19.36 -1.49 22.24
C ALA A 660 -19.86 -2.92 22.08
N LEU A 661 -18.98 -3.78 21.57
CA LEU A 661 -19.09 -5.24 21.65
C LEU A 661 -18.01 -5.71 22.63
N PHE A 662 -18.44 -6.26 23.75
CA PHE A 662 -17.57 -6.71 24.82
C PHE A 662 -17.70 -8.23 25.01
N ALA A 663 -16.75 -8.98 24.47
CA ALA A 663 -16.69 -10.42 24.66
C ALA A 663 -15.93 -10.75 25.96
N THR A 664 -16.47 -11.63 26.76
CA THR A 664 -15.91 -11.98 28.07
C THR A 664 -16.18 -13.43 28.47
N HIS A 665 -15.34 -13.93 29.39
CA HIS A 665 -15.56 -15.17 30.12
C HIS A 665 -16.04 -14.95 31.57
N PHE A 666 -16.07 -13.68 32.00
CA PHE A 666 -16.59 -13.33 33.31
C PHE A 666 -18.11 -13.29 33.26
N HIS A 667 -18.76 -14.36 33.76
CA HIS A 667 -20.20 -14.47 33.75
C HIS A 667 -20.87 -13.48 34.71
N GLU A 668 -20.15 -13.00 35.70
CA GLU A 668 -20.59 -12.00 36.68
C GLU A 668 -20.97 -10.66 36.01
N LEU A 669 -20.33 -10.33 34.87
CA LEU A 669 -20.62 -9.10 34.12
C LEU A 669 -22.03 -9.11 33.50
N VAL A 670 -22.66 -10.25 33.35
CA VAL A 670 -24.04 -10.37 32.82
C VAL A 670 -25.05 -9.56 33.66
N ALA A 671 -24.79 -9.42 34.96
CA ALA A 671 -25.62 -8.63 35.87
C ALA A 671 -25.60 -7.12 35.57
N LEU A 672 -24.67 -6.63 34.70
CA LEU A 672 -24.68 -5.23 34.29
C LEU A 672 -25.96 -4.86 33.53
N ALA A 673 -26.56 -5.77 32.80
CA ALA A 673 -27.81 -5.55 32.06
C ALA A 673 -29.00 -5.23 33.00
N ASP A 674 -28.99 -5.74 34.22
CA ASP A 674 -30.02 -5.43 35.21
C ASP A 674 -29.93 -3.99 35.75
N ARG A 675 -28.74 -3.38 35.66
CA ARG A 675 -28.44 -2.03 36.19
C ARG A 675 -28.41 -0.96 35.14
N TRP A 676 -28.01 -1.33 33.89
CA TRP A 676 -27.76 -0.39 32.82
C TRP A 676 -28.65 -0.72 31.62
N PRO A 677 -29.66 0.09 31.28
CA PRO A 677 -30.54 -0.12 30.14
C PRO A 677 -29.84 -0.12 28.78
N LEU A 678 -28.60 0.39 28.73
CA LEU A 678 -27.77 0.40 27.51
C LEU A 678 -27.12 -0.95 27.22
N VAL A 679 -27.11 -1.89 28.21
CA VAL A 679 -26.44 -3.19 28.07
C VAL A 679 -27.43 -4.25 27.66
N ALA A 680 -27.09 -5.02 26.65
CA ALA A 680 -27.79 -6.24 26.27
C ALA A 680 -26.84 -7.44 26.30
N ASN A 681 -27.32 -8.51 26.88
CA ASN A 681 -26.59 -9.78 26.98
C ASN A 681 -26.85 -10.64 25.75
N TYR A 682 -25.78 -11.16 25.19
CA TYR A 682 -25.80 -12.11 24.09
C TYR A 682 -24.83 -13.26 24.35
N HIS A 683 -25.06 -14.38 23.71
CA HIS A 683 -24.21 -15.54 23.87
C HIS A 683 -24.05 -16.35 22.59
N VAL A 684 -22.93 -17.04 22.48
CA VAL A 684 -22.71 -18.05 21.43
C VAL A 684 -22.89 -19.44 22.03
N THR A 685 -23.70 -20.27 21.36
CA THR A 685 -24.06 -21.60 21.85
C THR A 685 -23.16 -22.69 21.26
N ALA A 686 -23.01 -23.76 22.04
CA ALA A 686 -22.57 -25.06 21.56
C ALA A 686 -23.59 -26.12 21.93
N VAL A 687 -23.85 -27.06 21.04
CA VAL A 687 -24.78 -28.18 21.26
C VAL A 687 -23.93 -29.44 21.40
N GLU A 688 -24.20 -30.22 22.47
CA GLU A 688 -23.56 -31.52 22.61
C GLU A 688 -24.10 -32.48 21.56
N ASN A 689 -23.26 -33.00 20.72
CA ASN A 689 -23.63 -34.02 19.75
C ASN A 689 -23.66 -35.38 20.43
N THR A 690 -24.85 -35.81 20.84
CA THR A 690 -25.10 -37.13 21.47
C THR A 690 -24.74 -38.29 20.56
N ALA A 691 -24.73 -38.09 19.22
CA ALA A 691 -24.40 -39.12 18.23
C ALA A 691 -22.88 -39.34 18.07
N ARG A 692 -22.04 -38.39 18.50
CA ARG A 692 -20.56 -38.46 18.42
C ARG A 692 -19.92 -38.30 19.79
N SER A 693 -20.18 -39.20 20.73
CA SER A 693 -19.49 -39.30 22.04
C SER A 693 -19.33 -37.99 22.81
N GLY A 694 -20.34 -37.09 22.79
CA GLY A 694 -20.37 -35.86 23.60
C GLY A 694 -19.37 -34.77 23.17
N VAL A 695 -18.96 -34.74 21.88
CA VAL A 695 -18.16 -33.66 21.34
C VAL A 695 -19.07 -32.46 21.05
N PRO A 696 -18.79 -31.25 21.59
CA PRO A 696 -19.61 -30.08 21.31
C PRO A 696 -19.51 -29.67 19.84
N VAL A 697 -20.65 -29.36 19.23
CA VAL A 697 -20.74 -28.70 17.92
C VAL A 697 -21.08 -27.25 18.17
N PHE A 698 -20.20 -26.37 17.77
CA PHE A 698 -20.40 -24.93 17.88
C PHE A 698 -21.41 -24.46 16.83
N SER A 699 -22.47 -23.79 17.25
CA SER A 699 -23.50 -23.28 16.34
C SER A 699 -23.03 -22.04 15.56
N HIS A 700 -22.02 -21.32 16.06
CA HIS A 700 -21.55 -20.04 15.59
C HIS A 700 -22.64 -18.95 15.47
N ARG A 701 -23.81 -19.19 16.10
CA ARG A 701 -24.92 -18.23 16.18
C ARG A 701 -24.84 -17.42 17.45
N VAL A 702 -25.00 -16.10 17.30
CA VAL A 702 -25.15 -15.15 18.40
C VAL A 702 -26.63 -15.03 18.72
N LEU A 703 -27.01 -15.30 19.97
CA LEU A 703 -28.39 -15.30 20.45
C LEU A 703 -28.52 -14.33 21.63
N ALA A 704 -29.68 -13.71 21.79
CA ALA A 704 -29.99 -12.87 22.94
C ALA A 704 -30.01 -13.70 24.23
N GLY A 705 -29.64 -13.06 25.35
CA GLY A 705 -29.54 -13.70 26.67
C GLY A 705 -28.10 -14.11 27.01
N SER A 706 -27.94 -14.85 28.10
CA SER A 706 -26.66 -15.29 28.61
C SER A 706 -26.55 -16.81 28.75
N THR A 707 -25.35 -17.35 28.78
CA THR A 707 -25.07 -18.75 29.08
C THR A 707 -24.02 -18.82 30.18
N SER A 708 -24.30 -19.67 31.20
CA SER A 708 -23.36 -19.98 32.27
C SER A 708 -22.47 -21.20 31.96
N ARG A 709 -22.72 -21.90 30.85
CA ARG A 709 -21.98 -23.11 30.46
C ARG A 709 -20.65 -22.76 29.82
N SER A 710 -19.57 -23.19 30.43
CA SER A 710 -18.24 -23.20 29.82
C SER A 710 -17.95 -24.59 29.21
N PHE A 711 -17.41 -24.63 28.02
CA PHE A 711 -17.06 -25.85 27.29
C PHE A 711 -15.54 -26.12 27.26
N GLY A 712 -14.78 -25.53 28.20
CA GLY A 712 -13.33 -25.63 28.23
C GLY A 712 -12.81 -27.06 28.33
N ILE A 713 -13.44 -27.90 29.15
CA ILE A 713 -13.07 -29.31 29.34
C ILE A 713 -13.39 -30.14 28.10
N GLU A 714 -14.49 -29.85 27.42
CA GLU A 714 -14.89 -30.50 26.19
C GLU A 714 -13.92 -30.13 25.04
N VAL A 715 -13.51 -28.87 24.98
CA VAL A 715 -12.48 -28.41 24.02
C VAL A 715 -11.12 -29.07 24.29
N ALA A 716 -10.74 -29.20 25.56
CA ALA A 716 -9.51 -29.91 25.95
C ALA A 716 -9.56 -31.38 25.50
N LYS A 717 -10.74 -32.04 25.61
CA LYS A 717 -10.95 -33.38 25.06
C LYS A 717 -10.76 -33.42 23.53
N MET A 718 -11.33 -32.45 22.81
CA MET A 718 -11.15 -32.34 21.34
C MET A 718 -9.70 -32.12 20.93
N ALA A 719 -8.93 -31.39 21.73
CA ALA A 719 -7.50 -31.17 21.53
C ALA A 719 -6.65 -32.41 21.84
N GLY A 720 -7.25 -33.51 22.30
CA GLY A 720 -6.56 -34.79 22.51
C GLY A 720 -5.91 -34.93 23.87
N LEU A 721 -6.35 -34.19 24.91
CA LEU A 721 -5.86 -34.41 26.27
C LEU A 721 -6.22 -35.83 26.76
N PRO A 722 -5.34 -36.50 27.54
CA PRO A 722 -5.60 -37.85 28.03
C PRO A 722 -6.91 -37.97 28.82
N ALA A 723 -7.66 -39.06 28.62
CA ALA A 723 -8.96 -39.26 29.20
C ALA A 723 -8.97 -39.15 30.76
N GLY A 724 -7.89 -39.58 31.42
CA GLY A 724 -7.76 -39.46 32.90
C GLY A 724 -7.65 -38.00 33.36
N VAL A 725 -6.99 -37.12 32.55
CA VAL A 725 -6.90 -35.67 32.84
C VAL A 725 -8.28 -35.04 32.68
N ILE A 726 -9.03 -35.40 31.62
CA ILE A 726 -10.37 -34.88 31.37
C ILE A 726 -11.34 -35.31 32.48
N ALA A 727 -11.32 -36.59 32.90
CA ALA A 727 -12.16 -37.08 34.01
C ALA A 727 -11.87 -36.31 35.31
N ARG A 728 -10.57 -36.14 35.64
CA ARG A 728 -10.20 -35.41 36.85
C ARG A 728 -10.56 -33.91 36.78
N ALA A 729 -10.42 -33.29 35.62
CA ALA A 729 -10.85 -31.90 35.41
C ALA A 729 -12.35 -31.71 35.66
N LYS A 730 -13.18 -32.65 35.23
CA LYS A 730 -14.63 -32.63 35.48
C LYS A 730 -14.97 -32.75 36.97
N GLU A 731 -14.29 -33.66 37.70
CA GLU A 731 -14.45 -33.78 39.14
C GLU A 731 -14.08 -32.47 39.87
N ILE A 732 -12.94 -31.88 39.53
CA ILE A 732 -12.49 -30.63 40.13
C ILE A 732 -13.44 -29.47 39.80
N ALA A 733 -13.94 -29.37 38.58
CA ALA A 733 -14.91 -28.36 38.18
C ALA A 733 -16.22 -28.48 38.97
N GLY A 734 -16.70 -29.70 39.22
CA GLY A 734 -17.88 -29.94 40.09
C GLY A 734 -17.66 -29.40 41.51
N VAL A 735 -16.52 -29.70 42.12
CA VAL A 735 -16.19 -29.20 43.47
C VAL A 735 -16.07 -27.68 43.54
N LEU A 736 -15.55 -27.05 42.46
CA LEU A 736 -15.41 -25.58 42.39
C LEU A 736 -16.74 -24.86 42.15
N ALA A 737 -17.67 -25.49 41.42
CA ALA A 737 -19.01 -24.93 41.15
C ALA A 737 -19.90 -24.84 42.43
N ASP A 738 -19.67 -25.69 43.41
CA ASP A 738 -20.42 -25.69 44.66
C ASP A 738 -19.94 -24.65 45.70
N ARG A 739 -18.95 -23.80 45.36
CA ARG A 739 -18.48 -22.71 46.22
C ARG A 739 -19.35 -21.47 46.04
N PRO A 740 -19.84 -20.83 47.16
CA PRO A 740 -20.68 -19.62 47.03
C PRO A 740 -19.91 -18.47 46.41
N THR A 741 -20.48 -17.86 45.39
CA THR A 741 -19.98 -16.64 44.70
C THR A 741 -20.05 -15.46 45.65
N LEU A 742 -18.95 -14.71 45.79
CA LEU A 742 -18.91 -13.44 46.53
C LEU A 742 -19.72 -12.37 45.77
N GLU A 743 -20.93 -12.06 46.23
CA GLU A 743 -21.70 -10.90 45.79
C GLU A 743 -21.04 -9.61 46.28
N ALA A 744 -20.39 -8.90 45.42
CA ALA A 744 -19.82 -7.59 45.72
C ALA A 744 -20.89 -6.48 45.56
N GLN A 745 -21.57 -6.14 46.62
CA GLN A 745 -22.41 -4.95 46.71
C GLN A 745 -21.53 -3.75 47.16
N VAL A 746 -21.12 -2.88 46.25
CA VAL A 746 -20.52 -1.56 46.56
C VAL A 746 -21.10 -0.48 45.65
N PRO A 747 -21.85 0.49 46.17
CA PRO A 747 -22.38 1.59 45.32
C PRO A 747 -21.29 2.63 45.01
N LEU A 748 -20.98 2.80 43.71
CA LEU A 748 -19.86 3.61 43.21
C LEU A 748 -20.15 5.12 43.12
N ARG A 749 -21.40 5.58 43.14
CA ARG A 749 -21.78 7.00 42.91
C ARG A 749 -21.18 8.04 43.86
N ALA A 750 -20.64 7.66 45.01
CA ALA A 750 -20.12 8.59 46.02
C ALA A 750 -18.58 8.73 46.01
N ARG A 751 -17.84 7.88 45.32
CA ARG A 751 -16.37 7.87 45.42
C ARG A 751 -15.64 8.47 44.19
N LEU A 752 -16.19 8.38 42.98
CA LEU A 752 -15.54 8.99 41.80
C LEU A 752 -15.51 10.51 41.83
N ALA A 753 -16.57 11.18 42.38
CA ALA A 753 -16.60 12.61 42.56
C ALA A 753 -15.66 13.13 43.69
N ALA A 754 -15.13 12.23 44.52
CA ALA A 754 -14.20 12.58 45.61
C ALA A 754 -12.74 12.31 45.29
N SER A 755 -12.44 11.39 44.31
CA SER A 755 -11.05 11.12 43.90
C SER A 755 -10.53 12.20 42.95
N ASP A 756 -11.33 12.68 42.00
CA ASP A 756 -10.94 13.72 41.06
C ASP A 756 -10.62 15.05 41.78
N ARG A 757 -11.41 15.38 42.85
CA ARG A 757 -11.12 16.55 43.67
C ARG A 757 -9.87 16.43 44.55
N ARG A 758 -9.42 15.21 44.87
CA ARG A 758 -8.18 15.01 45.66
C ARG A 758 -6.93 15.03 44.80
N GLU A 759 -6.99 14.53 43.59
CA GLU A 759 -5.85 14.60 42.64
C GLU A 759 -5.61 16.06 42.20
N GLU A 760 -6.64 16.84 41.87
CA GLU A 760 -6.48 18.27 41.56
C GLU A 760 -5.92 19.06 42.75
N THR A 761 -6.30 18.73 43.96
CA THR A 761 -5.80 19.43 45.20
C THR A 761 -4.36 18.97 45.49
N GLN A 762 -3.97 17.76 45.17
CA GLN A 762 -2.62 17.22 45.41
C GLN A 762 -1.61 17.67 44.35
N LEU A 763 -2.04 17.88 43.11
CA LEU A 763 -1.23 18.51 42.05
C LEU A 763 -1.02 20.04 42.33
N ALA A 764 -2.03 20.73 42.85
CA ALA A 764 -1.92 22.13 43.22
C ALA A 764 -0.96 22.39 44.41
N LEU A 765 -0.85 21.44 45.34
CA LEU A 765 0.08 21.48 46.49
C LEU A 765 1.53 21.07 46.16
N GLN A 766 1.79 20.52 44.98
CA GLN A 766 3.16 20.18 44.49
C GLN A 766 3.73 21.26 43.55
N LEU A 767 2.94 22.27 43.17
CA LEU A 767 3.34 23.37 42.30
C LEU A 767 3.48 24.74 43.05
N GLU A 768 3.27 24.77 44.40
CA GLU A 768 3.74 25.82 45.29
C GLU A 768 5.03 25.36 46.01
#